data_a1064def6955cef9d7ac134e005f7ec8
#
_entry.id   a1064def6955cef9d7ac134e005f7ec8
#
_cell.length_a   1.000
_cell.length_b   1.000
_cell.length_c   1.000
_cell.angle_alpha   90.00
_cell.angle_beta   90.00
_cell.angle_gamma   90.00
#
_symmetry.space_group_name_H-M   'P 1'
#
loop_
_entity.id
_entity.type
_entity.pdbx_description
1 polymer ?
#
loop_
_entity_poly.entity_id
_entity_poly.type
_entity_poly.pdbx_seq_one_letter_code
_entity_poly.pdbx_strand_id
1 'polypeptide(L)'
;VTTTIDCANSTTDINGNGYRWDLSNKILALDGIDLRTSQMMGIELPPNSTITLQGDNYIEGASRAILFNIGSTEQDPGGTLTIKGDGTLTLNSTNTPSAIFNAGTSTIKNKAILVIESSTVITNGLSVGGNAKDENGEWGKTGETILRNNAWLDITWEKTTNPSGLPLYNHNIKVENSVLFYNYRNTGTLGYYGEVYGDVTLSGDCTIKNGQTLFIPTGCSLTVNGTLDNQGTIYSKGALTANQITGNTVTKDKVDLNGTSYKTWAEATAALAGSEEPVNIITLLDDETATSTPPKPCIITGDGKTLTYAGDLELQAALTFKSIKLNMSTIYANGHDLTFDESVDCRPSTYTNNGNPLTGIRNIWGGTKDNNTIDKTNIVIKSGQFGWIYGGGNAGNITGTTKVTISGGTVNNSVFGGSHAAGSTVGNTELNITGGTLNYIYGGGWNGDVTGTVTTNISGDNTVVSGFIIGNTEGTGTAGNTDVTLDTSADNPIQEVHGAGINYNNTVHGKVSGNVNLTVLDGRITGSLIGCSSAVEGKININVKGGEVKRTSGIDYSLSADSPTPTYSGIIQITIEKGHTTIGQIDSNNNHKTHVTYRNCGTADTPYLISELRSIDKVILENSFIKEKDQTSAFRLDMGNGETMEIEGTGLTGDFHLVNLNGKASDNQSIITASELLGTYSFTHKADNKMLYKAGFNYRYPGDATLCAITLPTTVENGTLALKGTIGSD
;
A
#
# COMPACT_ATOMS: atom_id res chain seq x y z
N VAL A 1 42.05 17.54 0.30
CA VAL A 1 42.20 16.10 0.00
C VAL A 1 41.55 15.82 -1.32
N THR A 2 42.20 15.12 -2.24
CA THR A 2 41.72 14.92 -3.62
C THR A 2 41.45 13.45 -3.95
N THR A 3 41.60 12.56 -3.01
CA THR A 3 41.39 11.11 -3.16
C THR A 3 40.34 10.62 -2.18
N THR A 4 39.64 9.55 -2.54
CA THR A 4 38.68 8.88 -1.67
C THR A 4 39.32 8.45 -0.34
N ILE A 5 38.63 8.64 0.77
CA ILE A 5 38.99 8.04 2.08
C ILE A 5 38.29 6.67 2.14
N ASP A 6 39.04 5.61 1.86
CA ASP A 6 38.55 4.24 1.85
C ASP A 6 38.79 3.56 3.22
N CYS A 7 37.79 3.68 4.09
CA CYS A 7 37.77 2.97 5.37
C CYS A 7 37.19 1.55 5.25
N ALA A 8 36.43 1.29 4.17
CA ALA A 8 35.76 0.01 3.98
C ALA A 8 36.74 -1.14 3.72
N ASN A 9 37.80 -0.87 2.97
CA ASN A 9 38.84 -1.85 2.62
C ASN A 9 40.12 -1.70 3.44
N SER A 10 40.16 -0.76 4.42
CA SER A 10 41.35 -0.57 5.25
C SER A 10 41.53 -1.71 6.23
N THR A 11 42.79 -2.15 6.36
CA THR A 11 43.23 -3.15 7.35
C THR A 11 43.99 -2.52 8.54
N THR A 12 44.11 -1.20 8.55
CA THR A 12 44.81 -0.42 9.60
C THR A 12 44.08 0.88 9.87
N ASP A 13 44.42 1.54 11.00
CA ASP A 13 43.99 2.91 11.24
C ASP A 13 44.53 3.85 10.16
N ILE A 14 43.71 4.86 9.80
CA ILE A 14 44.10 5.87 8.82
C ILE A 14 44.11 7.24 9.51
N ASN A 15 45.18 8.01 9.28
CA ASN A 15 45.26 9.38 9.76
C ASN A 15 45.56 10.32 8.61
N GLY A 16 44.86 11.44 8.58
CA GLY A 16 45.02 12.48 7.57
C GLY A 16 44.76 13.87 8.15
N ASN A 17 44.90 14.90 7.31
CA ASN A 17 44.62 16.26 7.72
C ASN A 17 43.11 16.45 7.87
N GLY A 18 42.64 16.71 9.09
CA GLY A 18 41.25 16.87 9.42
C GLY A 18 40.43 15.57 9.52
N TYR A 19 41.06 14.40 9.49
CA TYR A 19 40.37 13.13 9.72
C TYR A 19 41.23 12.04 10.32
N ARG A 20 40.59 11.14 11.07
CA ARG A 20 41.20 9.93 11.65
C ARG A 20 40.22 8.78 11.64
N TRP A 21 40.63 7.64 11.10
CA TRP A 21 39.87 6.38 11.14
C TRP A 21 40.46 5.44 12.19
N ASP A 22 39.65 4.98 13.11
CA ASP A 22 39.91 3.92 14.07
C ASP A 22 39.21 2.64 13.57
N LEU A 23 40.00 1.71 13.08
CA LEU A 23 39.52 0.46 12.52
C LEU A 23 38.84 -0.43 13.56
N SER A 24 39.40 -0.47 14.79
CA SER A 24 38.90 -1.37 15.84
C SER A 24 37.51 -0.98 16.34
N ASN A 25 37.23 0.31 16.41
CA ASN A 25 35.96 0.87 16.86
C ASN A 25 35.06 1.27 15.70
N LYS A 26 35.52 1.21 14.44
CA LYS A 26 34.83 1.70 13.24
C LYS A 26 34.41 3.16 13.38
N ILE A 27 35.29 4.02 13.89
CA ILE A 27 35.01 5.44 14.09
C ILE A 27 35.87 6.27 13.14
N LEU A 28 35.19 7.12 12.34
CA LEU A 28 35.85 8.16 11.55
C LEU A 28 35.64 9.52 12.24
N ALA A 29 36.69 10.07 12.82
CA ALA A 29 36.65 11.42 13.35
C ALA A 29 36.99 12.42 12.24
N LEU A 30 36.17 13.47 12.11
CA LEU A 30 36.33 14.57 11.17
C LEU A 30 36.44 15.88 11.95
N ASP A 31 37.43 16.69 11.63
CA ASP A 31 37.74 17.97 12.28
C ASP A 31 38.23 18.97 11.23
N GLY A 32 37.31 19.76 10.68
CA GLY A 32 37.60 20.80 9.68
C GLY A 32 38.06 20.27 8.32
N ILE A 33 37.68 19.09 7.89
CA ILE A 33 38.06 18.54 6.59
C ILE A 33 37.37 19.28 5.41
N ASP A 34 38.11 19.57 4.36
CA ASP A 34 37.57 19.92 3.02
C ASP A 34 38.09 18.87 2.01
N LEU A 35 37.22 17.89 1.73
CA LEU A 35 37.46 16.81 0.79
C LEU A 35 36.64 17.05 -0.48
N ARG A 36 37.32 17.37 -1.57
CA ARG A 36 36.70 17.50 -2.92
C ARG A 36 37.42 16.57 -3.86
N THR A 37 36.68 15.58 -4.39
CA THR A 37 37.28 14.59 -5.27
C THR A 37 36.45 14.37 -6.52
N SER A 38 37.12 14.18 -7.65
CA SER A 38 36.51 13.71 -8.90
C SER A 38 36.26 12.21 -8.93
N GLN A 39 36.70 11.49 -7.90
CA GLN A 39 36.41 10.06 -7.73
C GLN A 39 34.92 9.87 -7.50
N MET A 40 34.44 8.66 -7.77
CA MET A 40 33.02 8.35 -7.62
C MET A 40 32.53 8.59 -6.19
N MET A 41 33.35 8.28 -5.19
CA MET A 41 33.05 8.38 -3.76
C MET A 41 34.00 9.33 -3.06
N GLY A 42 33.51 10.15 -2.13
CA GLY A 42 34.34 10.93 -1.19
C GLY A 42 34.86 10.06 -0.07
N ILE A 43 33.97 9.37 0.64
CA ILE A 43 34.28 8.46 1.74
C ILE A 43 33.58 7.12 1.53
N GLU A 44 34.26 6.03 1.80
CA GLU A 44 33.71 4.68 1.84
C GLU A 44 33.86 4.09 3.25
N LEU A 45 32.76 3.63 3.83
CA LEU A 45 32.66 3.12 5.18
C LEU A 45 32.12 1.68 5.23
N PRO A 46 32.69 0.82 6.10
CA PRO A 46 32.11 -0.48 6.38
C PRO A 46 30.76 -0.34 7.12
N PRO A 47 29.92 -1.38 7.15
CA PRO A 47 28.68 -1.38 7.93
C PRO A 47 28.96 -1.20 9.44
N ASN A 48 28.02 -0.55 10.12
CA ASN A 48 28.07 -0.25 11.54
C ASN A 48 29.23 0.69 11.93
N SER A 49 29.41 1.74 11.13
CA SER A 49 30.40 2.78 11.36
C SER A 49 29.82 4.00 12.07
N THR A 50 30.65 4.74 12.73
CA THR A 50 30.31 6.03 13.33
C THR A 50 31.21 7.13 12.75
N ILE A 51 30.61 8.26 12.36
CA ILE A 51 31.32 9.51 12.07
C ILE A 51 31.18 10.42 13.29
N THR A 52 32.27 10.92 13.84
CA THR A 52 32.25 11.97 14.86
C THR A 52 32.68 13.28 14.25
N LEU A 53 31.93 14.35 14.53
CA LEU A 53 32.16 15.67 13.94
C LEU A 53 32.67 16.69 14.95
N GLN A 54 33.68 17.44 14.54
CA GLN A 54 34.13 18.67 15.17
C GLN A 54 34.34 19.72 14.08
N GLY A 55 33.95 20.98 14.34
CA GLY A 55 34.05 22.06 13.35
C GLY A 55 33.23 21.84 12.07
N ASP A 56 33.56 22.60 11.04
CA ASP A 56 32.87 22.55 9.73
C ASP A 56 33.59 21.59 8.79
N ASN A 57 32.88 20.59 8.30
CA ASN A 57 33.40 19.56 7.43
C ASN A 57 32.70 19.58 6.09
N TYR A 58 33.41 19.50 4.98
CA TYR A 58 32.88 19.43 3.63
C TYR A 58 33.41 18.20 2.89
N ILE A 59 32.51 17.42 2.31
CA ILE A 59 32.85 16.22 1.54
C ILE A 59 32.06 16.24 0.21
N GLU A 60 32.82 16.11 -0.89
CA GLU A 60 32.27 16.04 -2.24
C GLU A 60 32.85 14.84 -2.99
N GLY A 61 31.96 14.07 -3.64
CA GLY A 61 32.30 13.01 -4.57
C GLY A 61 31.56 13.15 -5.89
N ALA A 62 32.08 12.57 -6.98
CA ALA A 62 31.46 12.68 -8.28
C ALA A 62 30.06 12.04 -8.32
N SER A 63 29.87 10.91 -7.68
CA SER A 63 28.56 10.24 -7.58
C SER A 63 27.99 10.29 -6.16
N ARG A 64 28.82 10.21 -5.11
CA ARG A 64 28.40 10.18 -3.72
C ARG A 64 29.44 10.81 -2.83
N ALA A 65 29.04 11.58 -1.83
CA ALA A 65 29.94 12.05 -0.80
C ALA A 65 30.30 10.91 0.15
N ILE A 66 29.32 10.15 0.61
CA ILE A 66 29.52 9.00 1.49
C ILE A 66 28.82 7.78 0.92
N LEU A 67 29.55 6.66 0.86
CA LEU A 67 29.04 5.33 0.62
C LEU A 67 29.27 4.48 1.87
N PHE A 68 28.23 3.86 2.40
CA PHE A 68 28.36 2.93 3.52
C PHE A 68 27.64 1.61 3.23
N ASN A 69 28.18 0.53 3.81
CA ASN A 69 27.67 -0.82 3.64
C ASN A 69 27.64 -1.31 2.18
N ILE A 70 28.79 -1.70 1.68
CA ILE A 70 28.93 -2.29 0.35
C ILE A 70 28.89 -3.81 0.52
N GLY A 71 27.71 -4.38 0.58
CA GLY A 71 27.53 -5.82 0.49
C GLY A 71 27.40 -6.26 -0.95
N SER A 72 28.36 -7.03 -1.43
CA SER A 72 28.31 -7.65 -2.77
C SER A 72 27.68 -9.04 -2.77
N THR A 73 27.18 -9.53 -1.64
CA THR A 73 26.65 -10.89 -1.49
C THR A 73 25.23 -10.88 -0.94
N GLU A 74 24.45 -11.88 -1.34
CA GLU A 74 23.06 -12.13 -0.90
C GLU A 74 22.87 -12.24 0.63
N GLN A 75 23.92 -12.17 1.40
CA GLN A 75 23.92 -12.33 2.86
C GLN A 75 24.19 -11.05 3.66
N ASP A 76 24.32 -9.91 3.00
CA ASP A 76 24.61 -8.67 3.73
C ASP A 76 23.33 -8.08 4.35
N PRO A 77 23.30 -7.96 5.67
CA PRO A 77 22.09 -7.67 6.42
C PRO A 77 21.69 -6.19 6.50
N GLY A 78 22.26 -5.31 5.71
CA GLY A 78 22.16 -3.88 5.96
C GLY A 78 23.21 -3.43 6.98
N GLY A 79 23.09 -2.23 7.49
CA GLY A 79 24.04 -1.71 8.50
C GLY A 79 23.64 -0.33 8.98
N THR A 80 24.22 0.10 10.09
CA THR A 80 23.99 1.41 10.67
C THR A 80 25.18 2.32 10.40
N LEU A 81 24.92 3.54 9.90
CA LEU A 81 25.84 4.65 9.93
C LEU A 81 25.33 5.65 10.97
N THR A 82 26.14 5.96 11.98
CA THR A 82 25.83 6.99 12.96
C THR A 82 26.70 8.21 12.70
N ILE A 83 26.09 9.40 12.58
CA ILE A 83 26.77 10.69 12.49
C ILE A 83 26.45 11.46 13.77
N LYS A 84 27.46 11.88 14.52
CA LYS A 84 27.28 12.57 15.79
C LYS A 84 28.40 13.56 16.11
N GLY A 85 28.16 14.48 17.05
CA GLY A 85 29.11 15.50 17.51
C GLY A 85 28.61 16.91 17.24
N ASP A 86 29.32 17.91 17.75
CA ASP A 86 28.87 19.32 17.71
C ASP A 86 29.23 20.04 16.39
N GLY A 87 29.75 19.33 15.40
CA GLY A 87 30.21 19.89 14.13
C GLY A 87 29.11 19.86 13.04
N THR A 88 29.43 20.55 11.94
CA THR A 88 28.65 20.54 10.69
C THR A 88 29.27 19.61 9.67
N LEU A 89 28.46 18.84 8.97
CA LEU A 89 28.88 18.02 7.83
C LEU A 89 28.09 18.40 6.58
N THR A 90 28.76 19.04 5.64
CA THR A 90 28.19 19.35 4.31
C THR A 90 28.60 18.28 3.32
N LEU A 91 27.61 17.66 2.69
CA LEU A 91 27.78 16.56 1.75
C LEU A 91 27.25 16.94 0.38
N ASN A 92 28.06 16.80 -0.65
CA ASN A 92 27.69 17.10 -2.02
C ASN A 92 28.03 15.92 -2.96
N SER A 93 27.15 15.65 -3.90
CA SER A 93 27.44 14.78 -5.04
C SER A 93 27.19 15.55 -6.33
N THR A 94 28.15 15.55 -7.25
CA THR A 94 28.11 16.42 -8.43
C THR A 94 27.26 15.85 -9.56
N ASN A 95 27.13 14.52 -9.66
CA ASN A 95 26.46 13.84 -10.77
C ASN A 95 25.12 13.24 -10.42
N THR A 96 24.85 12.94 -9.14
CA THR A 96 23.63 12.30 -8.68
C THR A 96 23.13 12.96 -7.39
N PRO A 97 21.80 13.14 -7.19
CA PRO A 97 21.25 13.70 -5.96
C PRO A 97 21.21 12.66 -4.83
N SER A 98 22.37 12.11 -4.45
CA SER A 98 22.45 11.00 -3.51
C SER A 98 23.77 11.02 -2.76
N ALA A 99 23.99 12.10 -1.99
CA ALA A 99 25.27 12.30 -1.31
C ALA A 99 25.56 11.22 -0.25
N ILE A 100 24.55 10.72 0.46
CA ILE A 100 24.70 9.54 1.33
C ILE A 100 23.97 8.38 0.65
N PHE A 101 24.70 7.31 0.42
CA PHE A 101 24.17 6.14 -0.28
C PHE A 101 24.58 4.84 0.44
N ASN A 102 23.64 3.95 0.57
CA ASN A 102 23.86 2.55 0.91
C ASN A 102 23.61 1.72 -0.35
N ALA A 103 24.63 0.99 -0.80
CA ALA A 103 24.55 0.22 -2.02
C ALA A 103 24.04 -1.19 -1.74
N GLY A 104 22.81 -1.47 -2.14
CA GLY A 104 22.30 -2.83 -2.34
C GLY A 104 21.87 -3.00 -3.79
N THR A 105 22.37 -3.99 -4.47
CA THR A 105 21.94 -4.39 -5.82
C THR A 105 20.98 -5.56 -5.81
N SER A 106 20.76 -6.15 -4.65
CA SER A 106 19.94 -7.35 -4.40
C SER A 106 18.98 -7.13 -3.24
N THR A 107 18.21 -8.13 -2.91
CA THR A 107 17.27 -8.11 -1.79
C THR A 107 18.00 -7.88 -0.46
N ILE A 108 17.65 -6.81 0.26
CA ILE A 108 18.18 -6.52 1.61
C ILE A 108 17.27 -7.17 2.64
N LYS A 109 17.79 -8.11 3.43
CA LYS A 109 17.03 -8.79 4.50
C LYS A 109 16.86 -7.92 5.76
N ASN A 110 17.80 -7.04 6.04
CA ASN A 110 17.76 -6.10 7.17
C ASN A 110 17.82 -4.66 6.65
N LYS A 111 17.21 -3.74 7.38
CA LYS A 111 17.21 -2.32 7.01
C LYS A 111 18.61 -1.71 7.06
N ALA A 112 18.92 -0.86 6.10
CA ALA A 112 20.00 0.10 6.23
C ALA A 112 19.51 1.26 7.10
N ILE A 113 20.30 1.67 8.10
CA ILE A 113 19.92 2.69 9.07
C ILE A 113 20.94 3.82 9.05
N LEU A 114 20.50 5.06 8.86
CA LEU A 114 21.27 6.27 9.09
C LEU A 114 20.76 6.91 10.38
N VAL A 115 21.64 7.09 11.36
CA VAL A 115 21.35 7.82 12.60
C VAL A 115 22.13 9.12 12.58
N ILE A 116 21.45 10.25 12.78
CA ILE A 116 22.06 11.58 12.96
C ILE A 116 21.65 12.07 14.34
N GLU A 117 22.64 12.35 15.18
CA GLU A 117 22.42 12.83 16.55
C GLU A 117 23.41 13.92 16.95
N SER A 118 22.89 14.96 17.59
CA SER A 118 23.68 16.10 18.10
C SER A 118 24.60 16.75 17.06
N SER A 119 24.23 16.72 15.78
CA SER A 119 25.05 17.23 14.68
C SER A 119 24.21 17.87 13.58
N THR A 120 24.85 18.77 12.82
CA THR A 120 24.26 19.38 11.63
C THR A 120 24.74 18.66 10.37
N VAL A 121 23.83 18.13 9.58
CA VAL A 121 24.11 17.50 8.28
C VAL A 121 23.37 18.24 7.18
N ILE A 122 24.11 18.75 6.20
CA ILE A 122 23.60 19.40 4.99
C ILE A 122 23.95 18.51 3.80
N THR A 123 22.97 18.08 3.02
CA THR A 123 23.20 17.15 1.93
C THR A 123 22.35 17.45 0.71
N ASN A 124 22.86 17.21 -0.49
CA ASN A 124 22.08 17.34 -1.71
C ASN A 124 21.27 16.07 -2.07
N GLY A 125 21.16 15.12 -1.17
CA GLY A 125 20.27 13.96 -1.29
C GLY A 125 20.64 12.79 -0.40
N LEU A 126 19.64 12.00 -0.04
CA LEU A 126 19.76 10.77 0.73
C LEU A 126 19.18 9.59 -0.05
N SER A 127 19.91 8.47 -0.06
CA SER A 127 19.45 7.20 -0.60
C SER A 127 19.85 6.08 0.36
N VAL A 128 19.16 5.99 1.46
CA VAL A 128 19.37 4.95 2.47
C VAL A 128 18.53 3.73 2.08
N GLY A 129 19.19 2.57 1.92
CA GLY A 129 18.58 1.37 1.36
C GLY A 129 18.71 1.24 -0.17
N GLY A 130 19.13 2.30 -0.86
CA GLY A 130 19.42 2.28 -2.30
C GLY A 130 18.24 1.84 -3.17
N ASN A 131 18.54 1.22 -4.31
CA ASN A 131 17.57 0.60 -5.22
C ASN A 131 17.32 -0.88 -4.87
N ALA A 132 17.39 -1.24 -3.61
CA ALA A 132 17.17 -2.61 -3.16
C ALA A 132 15.69 -2.85 -2.82
N LYS A 133 15.28 -4.09 -3.02
CA LYS A 133 13.99 -4.60 -2.57
C LYS A 133 14.15 -5.25 -1.19
N ASP A 134 13.10 -5.29 -0.40
CA ASP A 134 13.06 -6.11 0.81
C ASP A 134 12.96 -7.62 0.47
N GLU A 135 12.91 -8.46 1.48
CA GLU A 135 12.77 -9.92 1.32
C GLU A 135 11.47 -10.36 0.62
N ASN A 136 10.47 -9.47 0.56
CA ASN A 136 9.19 -9.70 -0.12
C ASN A 136 9.17 -9.14 -1.54
N GLY A 137 10.28 -8.55 -1.99
CA GLY A 137 10.40 -7.94 -3.31
C GLY A 137 9.87 -6.51 -3.43
N GLU A 138 9.60 -5.85 -2.31
CA GLU A 138 9.02 -4.51 -2.25
C GLU A 138 10.08 -3.40 -2.21
N TRP A 139 9.83 -2.33 -2.97
CA TRP A 139 10.65 -1.14 -2.96
C TRP A 139 10.30 -0.22 -1.77
N GLY A 140 11.27 0.50 -1.22
CA GLY A 140 11.04 1.58 -0.25
C GLY A 140 10.97 1.15 1.22
N LYS A 141 11.14 -0.12 1.53
CA LYS A 141 11.14 -0.64 2.91
C LYS A 141 12.55 -0.97 3.45
N THR A 142 13.56 -0.75 2.65
CA THR A 142 14.94 -1.20 2.92
C THR A 142 15.81 -0.20 3.67
N GLY A 143 15.35 1.05 3.85
CA GLY A 143 16.10 2.12 4.51
C GLY A 143 15.31 2.86 5.56
N GLU A 144 16.03 3.36 6.59
CA GLU A 144 15.48 4.20 7.64
C GLU A 144 16.50 5.28 8.02
N THR A 145 16.05 6.52 8.18
CA THR A 145 16.83 7.60 8.77
C THR A 145 16.23 8.01 10.11
N ILE A 146 17.06 8.09 11.15
CA ILE A 146 16.66 8.48 12.50
C ILE A 146 17.39 9.75 12.87
N LEU A 147 16.64 10.82 13.14
CA LEU A 147 17.14 12.08 13.68
C LEU A 147 16.79 12.14 15.15
N ARG A 148 17.75 12.44 16.02
CA ARG A 148 17.51 12.56 17.46
C ARG A 148 18.55 13.43 18.16
N ASN A 149 18.24 13.83 19.39
CA ASN A 149 19.19 14.51 20.29
C ASN A 149 19.75 15.81 19.67
N ASN A 150 18.88 16.72 19.23
CA ASN A 150 19.25 18.02 18.65
C ASN A 150 19.96 17.92 17.28
N ALA A 151 19.69 16.90 16.50
CA ALA A 151 20.19 16.83 15.14
C ALA A 151 19.50 17.86 14.23
N TRP A 152 20.27 18.33 13.25
CA TRP A 152 19.76 19.16 12.14
C TRP A 152 20.09 18.49 10.83
N LEU A 153 19.08 18.13 10.07
CA LEU A 153 19.23 17.59 8.73
C LEU A 153 18.62 18.53 7.70
N ASP A 154 19.45 19.03 6.79
CA ASP A 154 19.04 19.87 5.67
C ASP A 154 19.31 19.12 4.35
N ILE A 155 18.25 18.71 3.67
CA ILE A 155 18.31 17.98 2.39
C ILE A 155 18.05 18.97 1.26
N THR A 156 19.12 19.47 0.65
CA THR A 156 19.09 20.46 -0.41
C THR A 156 19.22 19.79 -1.77
N TRP A 157 18.29 20.05 -2.70
CA TRP A 157 18.46 19.63 -4.08
C TRP A 157 18.19 20.76 -5.07
N GLU A 158 19.24 21.25 -5.72
CA GLU A 158 19.17 22.38 -6.61
C GLU A 158 19.06 22.03 -8.12
N LYS A 159 19.10 20.75 -8.52
CA LYS A 159 19.09 20.38 -9.95
C LYS A 159 17.68 20.34 -10.54
N THR A 160 17.39 21.35 -11.37
CA THR A 160 16.14 21.57 -12.11
C THR A 160 15.89 20.63 -13.30
N THR A 161 16.78 19.69 -13.62
CA THR A 161 16.79 18.95 -14.90
C THR A 161 16.20 17.54 -14.85
N ASN A 162 15.83 17.02 -13.68
CA ASN A 162 15.17 15.71 -13.59
C ASN A 162 13.87 15.79 -12.78
N PRO A 163 12.70 15.80 -13.46
CA PRO A 163 11.41 15.96 -12.78
C PRO A 163 10.95 14.75 -11.94
N SER A 164 11.63 13.62 -12.03
CA SER A 164 11.24 12.38 -11.31
C SER A 164 12.09 12.05 -10.07
N GLY A 165 13.10 12.84 -9.76
CA GLY A 165 13.98 12.59 -8.61
C GLY A 165 13.49 13.30 -7.35
N LEU A 166 12.91 12.58 -6.40
CA LEU A 166 12.73 13.04 -5.04
C LEU A 166 14.09 13.01 -4.33
N PRO A 167 14.44 14.03 -3.48
CA PRO A 167 15.69 14.03 -2.71
C PRO A 167 15.75 12.92 -1.66
N LEU A 168 14.66 12.24 -1.46
CA LEU A 168 14.47 11.10 -0.55
C LEU A 168 14.06 9.88 -1.35
N TYR A 169 14.96 8.92 -1.52
CA TYR A 169 14.71 7.68 -2.23
C TYR A 169 14.53 6.53 -1.24
N ASN A 170 13.35 5.91 -1.25
CA ASN A 170 13.08 4.59 -0.67
C ASN A 170 13.43 4.42 0.82
N HIS A 171 13.07 5.38 1.71
CA HIS A 171 13.28 5.18 3.14
C HIS A 171 12.31 5.99 4.02
N ASN A 172 12.15 5.55 5.25
CA ASN A 172 11.38 6.25 6.27
C ASN A 172 12.30 7.17 7.08
N ILE A 173 11.84 8.37 7.39
CA ILE A 173 12.51 9.27 8.33
C ILE A 173 11.73 9.28 9.64
N LYS A 174 12.41 9.00 10.75
CA LYS A 174 11.93 9.20 12.11
C LYS A 174 12.63 10.40 12.70
N VAL A 175 11.89 11.33 13.27
CA VAL A 175 12.44 12.57 13.82
C VAL A 175 12.00 12.71 15.27
N GLU A 176 12.97 12.90 16.17
CA GLU A 176 12.75 13.11 17.60
C GLU A 176 13.73 14.16 18.12
N ASN A 177 13.21 15.22 18.76
CA ASN A 177 14.02 16.32 19.30
C ASN A 177 15.10 16.81 18.30
N SER A 178 14.67 17.13 17.08
CA SER A 178 15.56 17.43 15.96
C SER A 178 14.88 18.32 14.92
N VAL A 179 15.65 18.86 13.98
CA VAL A 179 15.17 19.68 12.87
C VAL A 179 15.40 18.95 11.56
N LEU A 180 14.36 18.89 10.73
CA LEU A 180 14.45 18.34 9.38
C LEU A 180 14.04 19.39 8.35
N PHE A 181 14.93 19.70 7.41
CA PHE A 181 14.64 20.45 6.19
C PHE A 181 14.63 19.53 4.97
N TYR A 182 13.66 19.69 4.09
CA TYR A 182 13.59 18.95 2.82
C TYR A 182 12.95 19.79 1.71
N ASN A 183 13.31 19.47 0.47
CA ASN A 183 12.66 20.06 -0.69
C ASN A 183 11.32 19.39 -0.94
N TYR A 184 10.28 20.19 -1.03
CA TYR A 184 8.94 19.77 -1.41
C TYR A 184 8.62 20.24 -2.82
N ARG A 185 8.15 19.31 -3.67
CA ARG A 185 7.69 19.64 -5.01
C ARG A 185 6.19 19.48 -5.09
N ASN A 186 5.48 20.58 -5.28
CA ASN A 186 4.07 20.59 -5.62
C ASN A 186 3.87 21.27 -6.96
N THR A 187 3.30 20.57 -7.94
CA THR A 187 2.89 21.08 -9.26
C THR A 187 3.87 22.02 -9.98
N GLY A 188 5.18 21.74 -9.90
CA GLY A 188 6.21 22.46 -10.65
C GLY A 188 7.03 23.47 -9.87
N THR A 189 6.68 23.81 -8.65
CA THR A 189 7.42 24.75 -7.80
C THR A 189 8.23 23.99 -6.73
N LEU A 190 9.52 24.31 -6.59
CA LEU A 190 10.41 23.81 -5.54
C LEU A 190 10.30 24.72 -4.32
N GLY A 191 10.01 24.15 -3.15
CA GLY A 191 10.02 24.86 -1.87
C GLY A 191 10.95 24.17 -0.88
N TYR A 192 11.47 24.96 0.04
CA TYR A 192 12.33 24.55 1.13
C TYR A 192 11.59 24.65 2.45
N TYR A 193 11.20 23.51 3.00
CA TYR A 193 10.46 23.44 4.25
C TYR A 193 11.24 22.67 5.31
N GLY A 194 11.35 23.27 6.50
CA GLY A 194 11.94 22.67 7.69
C GLY A 194 10.97 22.66 8.84
N GLU A 195 11.05 21.65 9.68
CA GLU A 195 10.21 21.49 10.87
C GLU A 195 11.04 21.10 12.08
N VAL A 196 10.69 21.64 13.24
CA VAL A 196 11.24 21.29 14.54
C VAL A 196 10.37 20.22 15.18
N TYR A 197 10.96 19.11 15.57
CA TYR A 197 10.29 17.99 16.24
C TYR A 197 10.78 17.90 17.68
N GLY A 198 9.86 18.11 18.65
CA GLY A 198 10.17 18.12 20.07
C GLY A 198 10.99 19.30 20.53
N ASP A 199 11.81 19.10 21.57
CA ASP A 199 12.68 20.14 22.15
C ASP A 199 14.09 20.02 21.56
N VAL A 200 14.54 21.05 20.84
CA VAL A 200 15.82 21.08 20.14
C VAL A 200 16.68 22.20 20.69
N THR A 201 17.93 21.88 21.05
CA THR A 201 18.95 22.84 21.50
C THR A 201 20.20 22.76 20.62
N LEU A 202 20.50 23.84 19.90
CA LEU A 202 21.71 23.96 19.08
C LEU A 202 22.80 24.66 19.89
N SER A 203 24.02 24.12 19.89
CA SER A 203 25.15 24.61 20.68
C SER A 203 25.82 25.87 20.13
N GLY A 204 25.64 26.18 18.85
CA GLY A 204 26.30 27.30 18.13
C GLY A 204 25.31 28.18 17.37
N ASP A 205 25.86 28.99 16.44
CA ASP A 205 25.08 29.83 15.54
C ASP A 205 24.29 28.99 14.55
N CYS A 206 23.13 29.50 14.13
CA CYS A 206 22.23 28.86 13.19
C CYS A 206 21.76 29.86 12.14
N THR A 207 21.74 29.48 10.86
CA THR A 207 21.22 30.33 9.78
C THR A 207 20.06 29.64 9.08
N ILE A 208 18.93 30.31 9.03
CA ILE A 208 17.84 29.99 8.12
C ILE A 208 18.09 30.75 6.82
N LYS A 209 18.45 30.02 5.76
CA LYS A 209 18.86 30.63 4.48
C LYS A 209 17.67 31.25 3.74
N ASN A 210 17.95 32.21 2.88
CA ASN A 210 16.94 32.76 1.98
C ASN A 210 16.25 31.65 1.17
N GLY A 211 14.92 31.68 1.08
CA GLY A 211 14.10 30.64 0.49
C GLY A 211 13.82 29.42 1.38
N GLN A 212 14.42 29.31 2.54
CA GLN A 212 14.05 28.30 3.54
C GLN A 212 12.92 28.82 4.43
N THR A 213 12.03 27.91 4.79
CA THR A 213 10.96 28.15 5.76
C THR A 213 11.10 27.15 6.89
N LEU A 214 11.32 27.63 8.12
CA LEU A 214 11.36 26.82 9.34
C LEU A 214 10.05 26.95 10.10
N PHE A 215 9.44 25.81 10.41
CA PHE A 215 8.25 25.71 11.25
C PHE A 215 8.60 25.16 12.64
N ILE A 216 8.12 25.82 13.69
CA ILE A 216 8.23 25.36 15.08
C ILE A 216 6.80 25.12 15.60
N PRO A 217 6.35 23.86 15.68
CA PRO A 217 5.01 23.51 16.15
C PRO A 217 4.77 23.84 17.62
N THR A 218 3.49 23.96 18.02
CA THR A 218 3.12 24.07 19.45
C THR A 218 3.55 22.79 20.20
N GLY A 219 4.10 22.98 21.40
CA GLY A 219 4.68 21.87 22.18
C GLY A 219 6.10 21.50 21.77
N CYS A 220 6.63 22.11 20.70
CA CYS A 220 8.03 22.01 20.33
C CYS A 220 8.81 23.27 20.73
N SER A 221 10.10 23.15 20.89
CA SER A 221 10.98 24.30 21.16
C SER A 221 12.27 24.26 20.36
N LEU A 222 12.75 25.43 19.93
CA LEU A 222 14.07 25.61 19.35
C LEU A 222 14.85 26.61 20.20
N THR A 223 15.93 26.14 20.81
CA THR A 223 16.90 26.96 21.55
C THR A 223 18.20 27.02 20.75
N VAL A 224 18.67 28.22 20.43
CA VAL A 224 19.95 28.46 19.77
C VAL A 224 20.87 29.16 20.74
N ASN A 225 21.90 28.47 21.24
CA ASN A 225 22.88 29.02 22.18
C ASN A 225 23.88 29.99 21.53
N GLY A 226 23.61 30.41 20.32
CA GLY A 226 24.34 31.38 19.52
C GLY A 226 23.43 32.41 18.88
N THR A 227 23.83 32.92 17.72
CA THR A 227 23.04 33.80 16.88
C THR A 227 22.15 32.99 15.95
N LEU A 228 20.86 33.30 15.92
CA LEU A 228 19.94 32.85 14.91
C LEU A 228 19.83 33.90 13.81
N ASP A 229 20.49 33.68 12.67
CA ASP A 229 20.43 34.55 11.52
C ASP A 229 19.28 34.11 10.58
N ASN A 230 18.16 34.81 10.64
CA ASN A 230 16.99 34.49 9.85
C ASN A 230 16.99 35.27 8.52
N GLN A 231 17.59 34.69 7.48
CA GLN A 231 17.52 35.21 6.12
C GLN A 231 16.32 34.67 5.36
N GLY A 232 15.65 33.62 5.85
CA GLY A 232 14.47 32.99 5.31
C GLY A 232 13.20 33.41 6.04
N THR A 233 12.38 32.41 6.35
CA THR A 233 11.11 32.58 7.05
C THR A 233 11.07 31.65 8.27
N ILE A 234 10.73 32.18 9.44
CA ILE A 234 10.51 31.39 10.65
C ILE A 234 9.07 31.51 11.11
N TYR A 235 8.42 30.38 11.24
CA TYR A 235 7.10 30.25 11.84
C TYR A 235 7.24 29.65 13.22
N SER A 236 6.96 30.44 14.25
CA SER A 236 7.03 29.92 15.60
C SER A 236 5.66 29.96 16.28
N LYS A 237 5.19 28.78 16.63
CA LYS A 237 4.07 28.54 17.55
C LYS A 237 4.54 27.96 18.86
N GLY A 238 5.63 27.24 18.82
CA GLY A 238 6.34 26.75 19.97
C GLY A 238 7.24 27.83 20.56
N ALA A 239 8.10 27.44 21.49
CA ALA A 239 9.08 28.35 22.06
C ALA A 239 10.27 28.52 21.12
N LEU A 240 10.63 29.75 20.81
CA LEU A 240 11.87 30.09 20.13
C LEU A 240 12.72 30.97 21.04
N THR A 241 13.93 30.51 21.35
CA THR A 241 14.91 31.24 22.17
C THR A 241 16.25 31.24 21.43
N ALA A 242 16.90 32.40 21.37
CA ALA A 242 18.27 32.52 20.87
C ALA A 242 19.00 33.61 21.64
N ASN A 243 20.31 33.56 21.74
CA ASN A 243 21.10 34.62 22.35
C ASN A 243 20.93 35.93 21.57
N GLN A 244 20.82 35.84 20.25
CA GLN A 244 20.52 36.93 19.35
C GLN A 244 19.74 36.40 18.14
N ILE A 245 18.73 37.19 17.68
CA ILE A 245 18.03 36.93 16.41
C ILE A 245 18.33 38.09 15.48
N THR A 246 18.85 37.80 14.29
CA THR A 246 19.15 38.78 13.23
C THR A 246 18.37 38.47 11.98
N GLY A 247 18.32 39.40 11.02
CA GLY A 247 17.63 39.22 9.76
C GLY A 247 16.11 39.48 9.84
N ASN A 248 15.33 38.60 9.19
CA ASN A 248 13.87 38.75 9.10
C ASN A 248 13.18 38.53 10.45
N THR A 249 12.12 39.31 10.71
CA THR A 249 11.36 39.24 11.96
C THR A 249 10.60 37.91 12.10
N VAL A 250 10.53 37.41 13.34
CA VAL A 250 9.64 36.30 13.75
C VAL A 250 8.38 36.90 14.33
N THR A 251 7.25 36.67 13.74
CA THR A 251 5.97 37.26 14.15
C THR A 251 4.93 36.20 14.52
N LYS A 252 4.00 36.61 15.44
CA LYS A 252 2.86 35.78 15.87
C LYS A 252 1.57 36.57 15.59
N ASP A 253 0.69 35.99 14.83
CA ASP A 253 -0.63 36.57 14.55
C ASP A 253 -1.70 35.46 14.36
N LYS A 254 -2.92 35.85 13.98
CA LYS A 254 -4.07 34.97 13.93
C LYS A 254 -4.01 33.96 12.73
N VAL A 255 -3.53 34.46 11.62
CA VAL A 255 -3.19 33.64 10.44
C VAL A 255 -1.86 34.12 9.91
N ASP A 256 -0.96 33.24 9.70
CA ASP A 256 0.35 33.53 9.14
C ASP A 256 0.44 32.92 7.72
N LEU A 257 0.94 33.72 6.78
CA LEU A 257 1.28 33.27 5.43
C LEU A 257 2.75 33.57 5.17
N ASN A 258 3.57 32.55 5.06
CA ASN A 258 4.98 32.69 4.69
C ASN A 258 5.75 33.69 5.55
N GLY A 259 5.52 33.76 6.89
CA GLY A 259 6.17 34.68 7.81
C GLY A 259 5.56 36.08 7.86
N THR A 260 4.53 36.33 7.10
CA THR A 260 3.75 37.55 7.16
C THR A 260 2.43 37.27 7.86
N SER A 261 2.17 38.01 8.91
CA SER A 261 0.96 37.82 9.69
C SER A 261 -0.22 38.58 9.13
N TYR A 262 -1.39 37.99 9.27
CA TYR A 262 -2.66 38.55 8.83
C TYR A 262 -3.70 38.40 9.92
N LYS A 263 -4.60 39.37 10.00
CA LYS A 263 -5.68 39.39 10.99
C LYS A 263 -6.76 38.36 10.71
N THR A 264 -6.94 37.99 9.43
CA THR A 264 -8.01 37.09 8.98
C THR A 264 -7.54 36.14 7.92
N TRP A 265 -8.26 35.04 7.79
CA TRP A 265 -8.11 34.07 6.71
C TRP A 265 -8.22 34.73 5.31
N ALA A 266 -9.20 35.65 5.14
CA ALA A 266 -9.44 36.31 3.86
C ALA A 266 -8.26 37.17 3.43
N GLU A 267 -7.63 37.90 4.36
CA GLU A 267 -6.43 38.70 4.07
C GLU A 267 -5.24 37.80 3.64
N ALA A 268 -5.02 36.70 4.38
CA ALA A 268 -3.96 35.76 4.09
C ALA A 268 -4.15 35.08 2.71
N THR A 269 -5.36 34.64 2.39
CA THR A 269 -5.65 34.01 1.09
C THR A 269 -5.62 35.00 -0.07
N ALA A 270 -6.02 36.25 0.14
CA ALA A 270 -5.85 37.31 -0.86
C ALA A 270 -4.35 37.61 -1.14
N ALA A 271 -3.53 37.66 -0.10
CA ALA A 271 -2.09 37.81 -0.23
C ALA A 271 -1.43 36.61 -0.90
N LEU A 272 -1.92 35.39 -0.65
CA LEU A 272 -1.45 34.16 -1.28
C LEU A 272 -1.57 34.24 -2.81
N ALA A 273 -2.59 34.89 -3.36
CA ALA A 273 -2.75 35.07 -4.80
C ALA A 273 -1.55 35.76 -5.45
N GLY A 274 -0.91 36.68 -4.75
CA GLY A 274 0.29 37.42 -5.18
C GLY A 274 1.61 36.77 -4.78
N SER A 275 1.60 35.68 -4.01
CA SER A 275 2.84 35.03 -3.53
C SER A 275 3.65 34.43 -4.68
N GLU A 276 4.95 34.67 -4.69
CA GLU A 276 5.92 34.05 -5.59
C GLU A 276 6.75 32.96 -4.87
N GLU A 277 6.41 32.67 -3.61
CA GLU A 277 7.11 31.65 -2.85
C GLU A 277 6.90 30.25 -3.46
N PRO A 278 7.93 29.45 -3.51
CA PRO A 278 7.87 28.09 -4.09
C PRO A 278 7.00 27.15 -3.27
N VAL A 279 6.91 27.36 -1.96
CA VAL A 279 5.98 26.68 -1.04
C VAL A 279 5.26 27.71 -0.23
N ASN A 280 3.94 27.67 -0.26
CA ASN A 280 3.13 28.53 0.57
C ASN A 280 2.64 27.75 1.80
N ILE A 281 2.79 28.35 2.97
CA ILE A 281 2.30 27.77 4.22
C ILE A 281 1.36 28.80 4.87
N ILE A 282 0.14 28.35 5.08
CA ILE A 282 -0.84 29.06 5.90
C ILE A 282 -0.84 28.41 7.26
N THR A 283 -0.50 29.16 8.29
CA THR A 283 -0.50 28.69 9.68
C THR A 283 -1.60 29.39 10.48
N LEU A 284 -2.50 28.60 11.06
CA LEU A 284 -3.47 29.14 12.01
C LEU A 284 -2.78 29.38 13.35
N LEU A 285 -2.85 30.61 13.81
CA LEU A 285 -2.37 31.03 15.12
C LEU A 285 -3.51 31.01 16.16
N ASP A 286 -4.76 30.97 15.68
CA ASP A 286 -5.99 30.82 16.45
C ASP A 286 -7.04 30.09 15.63
N ASP A 287 -8.16 29.69 16.25
CA ASP A 287 -9.28 29.11 15.53
C ASP A 287 -9.83 30.13 14.51
N GLU A 288 -10.05 29.65 13.28
CA GLU A 288 -10.45 30.49 12.18
C GLU A 288 -11.61 29.93 11.37
N THR A 289 -12.38 30.85 10.79
CA THR A 289 -13.41 30.50 9.81
C THR A 289 -12.95 30.93 8.40
N ALA A 290 -12.71 29.97 7.54
CA ALA A 290 -12.36 30.20 6.16
C ALA A 290 -13.58 30.71 5.38
N THR A 291 -13.44 31.85 4.73
CA THR A 291 -14.45 32.48 3.88
C THR A 291 -14.09 32.44 2.39
N SER A 292 -12.91 31.94 2.06
CA SER A 292 -12.37 31.83 0.71
C SER A 292 -11.49 30.58 0.58
N THR A 293 -11.43 30.04 -0.63
CA THR A 293 -10.55 28.92 -0.96
C THR A 293 -9.17 29.45 -1.36
N PRO A 294 -8.06 28.83 -0.91
CA PRO A 294 -6.72 29.19 -1.34
C PRO A 294 -6.57 29.15 -2.87
N PRO A 295 -6.12 30.25 -3.51
CA PRO A 295 -6.01 30.34 -4.97
C PRO A 295 -4.71 29.72 -5.54
N LYS A 296 -3.76 29.38 -4.68
CA LYS A 296 -2.49 28.75 -5.03
C LYS A 296 -2.21 27.53 -4.15
N PRO A 297 -1.35 26.61 -4.60
CA PRO A 297 -0.92 25.48 -3.80
C PRO A 297 -0.35 25.92 -2.44
N CYS A 298 -0.84 25.30 -1.36
CA CYS A 298 -0.34 25.61 -0.03
C CYS A 298 -0.50 24.44 0.96
N ILE A 299 0.30 24.51 2.01
CA ILE A 299 0.15 23.68 3.21
C ILE A 299 -0.64 24.51 4.23
N ILE A 300 -1.69 23.93 4.77
CA ILE A 300 -2.48 24.55 5.84
C ILE A 300 -2.20 23.79 7.13
N THR A 301 -1.68 24.50 8.11
CA THR A 301 -1.34 23.93 9.41
C THR A 301 -1.97 24.73 10.54
N GLY A 302 -2.18 24.14 11.70
CA GLY A 302 -2.91 24.80 12.77
C GLY A 302 -2.51 24.36 14.17
N ASP A 303 -1.68 23.35 14.33
CA ASP A 303 -1.15 22.82 15.58
C ASP A 303 -2.19 22.78 16.72
N GLY A 304 -3.27 22.06 16.46
CA GLY A 304 -4.41 21.94 17.37
C GLY A 304 -5.45 23.05 17.24
N LYS A 305 -5.23 24.05 16.38
CA LYS A 305 -6.26 25.05 16.03
C LYS A 305 -7.24 24.47 15.00
N THR A 306 -8.43 25.05 15.00
CA THR A 306 -9.54 24.61 14.16
C THR A 306 -9.74 25.54 12.97
N LEU A 307 -9.71 24.99 11.75
CA LEU A 307 -10.20 25.65 10.55
C LEU A 307 -11.64 25.23 10.29
N THR A 308 -12.55 26.18 10.38
CA THR A 308 -13.97 25.97 10.05
C THR A 308 -14.26 26.46 8.64
N TYR A 309 -14.97 25.68 7.84
CA TYR A 309 -15.49 26.07 6.54
C TYR A 309 -17.01 25.87 6.52
N ALA A 310 -17.75 26.95 6.37
CA ALA A 310 -19.21 26.96 6.55
C ALA A 310 -20.00 26.29 5.39
N GLY A 311 -19.37 26.05 4.25
CA GLY A 311 -19.97 25.42 3.05
C GLY A 311 -19.16 24.27 2.52
N ASP A 312 -19.37 23.94 1.26
CA ASP A 312 -18.52 23.01 0.53
C ASP A 312 -17.19 23.69 0.17
N LEU A 313 -16.09 23.04 0.45
CA LEU A 313 -14.76 23.52 0.04
C LEU A 313 -14.46 23.02 -1.38
N GLU A 314 -14.47 23.91 -2.35
CA GLU A 314 -14.11 23.62 -3.75
C GLU A 314 -12.69 24.14 -4.02
N LEU A 315 -11.75 23.23 -4.27
CA LEU A 315 -10.35 23.59 -4.45
C LEU A 315 -10.12 24.31 -5.77
N GLN A 316 -9.26 25.33 -5.69
CA GLN A 316 -8.74 26.08 -6.85
C GLN A 316 -7.26 25.75 -7.12
N ALA A 317 -6.63 25.05 -6.17
CA ALA A 317 -5.24 24.63 -6.24
C ALA A 317 -5.01 23.44 -5.30
N ALA A 318 -3.85 22.82 -5.38
CA ALA A 318 -3.48 21.72 -4.51
C ALA A 318 -3.40 22.15 -3.04
N LEU A 319 -3.96 21.35 -2.13
CA LEU A 319 -3.94 21.61 -0.68
C LEU A 319 -3.37 20.44 0.11
N THR A 320 -2.55 20.77 1.10
CA THR A 320 -2.12 19.82 2.13
C THR A 320 -2.55 20.33 3.50
N PHE A 321 -3.34 19.56 4.22
CA PHE A 321 -3.64 19.78 5.62
C PHE A 321 -2.65 19.01 6.49
N LYS A 322 -2.06 19.68 7.47
CA LYS A 322 -1.07 19.08 8.38
C LYS A 322 -1.22 19.62 9.79
N SER A 323 -1.21 18.80 10.81
CA SER A 323 -1.27 19.17 12.24
C SER A 323 -2.36 20.19 12.53
N ILE A 324 -3.59 19.93 12.12
CA ILE A 324 -4.71 20.86 12.17
C ILE A 324 -6.01 20.15 12.51
N LYS A 325 -6.93 20.87 13.16
CA LYS A 325 -8.32 20.45 13.29
C LYS A 325 -9.17 21.05 12.19
N LEU A 326 -10.04 20.25 11.59
CA LEU A 326 -10.92 20.64 10.51
C LEU A 326 -12.38 20.52 10.93
N ASN A 327 -13.15 21.58 10.70
CA ASN A 327 -14.59 21.61 10.89
C ASN A 327 -15.26 22.03 9.57
N MET A 328 -15.57 21.05 8.73
CA MET A 328 -16.19 21.24 7.42
C MET A 328 -16.95 20.00 6.99
N SER A 329 -17.90 20.15 6.08
CA SER A 329 -18.78 19.04 5.66
C SER A 329 -18.25 18.31 4.43
N THR A 330 -17.92 19.01 3.38
CA THR A 330 -17.59 18.42 2.07
C THR A 330 -16.43 19.16 1.42
N ILE A 331 -15.56 18.39 0.76
CA ILE A 331 -14.45 18.92 -0.05
C ILE A 331 -14.55 18.36 -1.48
N TYR A 332 -14.47 19.23 -2.46
CA TYR A 332 -14.29 18.91 -3.88
C TYR A 332 -12.89 19.33 -4.29
N ALA A 333 -12.02 18.37 -4.60
CA ALA A 333 -10.65 18.66 -4.99
C ALA A 333 -10.54 19.20 -6.44
N ASN A 334 -11.58 19.04 -7.26
CA ASN A 334 -11.66 19.55 -8.63
C ASN A 334 -10.47 19.16 -9.51
N GLY A 335 -9.87 17.97 -9.27
CA GLY A 335 -8.68 17.50 -9.98
C GLY A 335 -7.35 17.99 -9.42
N HIS A 336 -7.38 18.84 -8.38
CA HIS A 336 -6.18 19.25 -7.67
C HIS A 336 -5.75 18.17 -6.65
N ASP A 337 -4.46 18.14 -6.34
CA ASP A 337 -3.95 17.26 -5.30
C ASP A 337 -4.48 17.67 -3.92
N LEU A 338 -5.03 16.70 -3.17
CA LEU A 338 -5.54 16.91 -1.82
C LEU A 338 -4.85 15.92 -0.88
N THR A 339 -4.16 16.45 0.12
CA THR A 339 -3.44 15.63 1.12
C THR A 339 -3.90 15.97 2.54
N PHE A 340 -4.28 14.93 3.28
CA PHE A 340 -4.41 14.97 4.74
C PHE A 340 -3.17 14.28 5.31
N ASP A 341 -2.20 15.09 5.74
CA ASP A 341 -0.92 14.62 6.24
C ASP A 341 -1.02 14.21 7.72
N GLU A 342 0.08 14.09 8.40
CA GLU A 342 0.13 13.66 9.80
C GLU A 342 -0.66 14.61 10.72
N SER A 343 -1.31 14.02 11.73
CA SER A 343 -1.98 14.75 12.83
C SER A 343 -3.12 15.70 12.38
N VAL A 344 -3.82 15.36 11.30
CA VAL A 344 -5.09 16.03 10.95
C VAL A 344 -6.21 15.41 11.77
N ASP A 345 -6.99 16.26 12.44
CA ASP A 345 -8.14 15.87 13.25
C ASP A 345 -9.43 16.46 12.67
N CYS A 346 -10.29 15.59 12.11
CA CYS A 346 -11.57 16.00 11.53
C CYS A 346 -12.75 15.82 12.49
N ARG A 347 -12.54 15.45 13.77
CA ARG A 347 -13.62 15.25 14.75
C ARG A 347 -14.43 16.48 15.09
N PRO A 348 -13.95 17.73 14.93
CA PRO A 348 -14.83 18.90 15.03
C PRO A 348 -15.98 18.91 14.01
N SER A 349 -15.79 18.26 12.86
CA SER A 349 -16.85 18.05 11.86
C SER A 349 -17.81 16.96 12.32
N THR A 350 -19.11 17.18 12.09
CA THR A 350 -20.14 16.18 12.41
C THR A 350 -21.12 16.01 11.25
N TYR A 351 -21.65 14.78 11.09
CA TYR A 351 -22.69 14.48 10.13
C TYR A 351 -23.58 13.35 10.65
N THR A 352 -24.75 13.15 10.04
CA THR A 352 -25.67 12.08 10.40
C THR A 352 -25.73 11.03 9.28
N ASN A 353 -25.61 9.76 9.64
CA ASN A 353 -25.81 8.64 8.74
C ASN A 353 -26.87 7.69 9.32
N ASN A 354 -27.97 7.48 8.59
CA ASN A 354 -29.11 6.66 9.02
C ASN A 354 -29.60 6.98 10.45
N GLY A 355 -29.66 8.27 10.78
CA GLY A 355 -30.08 8.75 12.11
C GLY A 355 -28.99 8.72 13.19
N ASN A 356 -27.82 8.16 12.93
CA ASN A 356 -26.70 8.09 13.87
C ASN A 356 -25.74 9.25 13.64
N PRO A 357 -25.41 10.05 14.66
CA PRO A 357 -24.41 11.10 14.57
C PRO A 357 -23.00 10.47 14.51
N LEU A 358 -22.21 10.92 13.55
CA LEU A 358 -20.82 10.53 13.35
C LEU A 358 -19.92 11.77 13.32
N THR A 359 -18.64 11.59 13.66
CA THR A 359 -17.63 12.65 13.57
C THR A 359 -16.75 12.45 12.35
N GLY A 360 -16.30 13.55 11.78
CA GLY A 360 -15.43 13.60 10.61
C GLY A 360 -16.01 14.39 9.44
N ILE A 361 -15.19 14.64 8.42
CA ILE A 361 -15.63 15.26 7.17
C ILE A 361 -16.54 14.27 6.44
N ARG A 362 -17.76 14.72 6.08
CA ARG A 362 -18.75 13.84 5.48
C ARG A 362 -18.31 13.28 4.14
N ASN A 363 -17.92 14.15 3.20
CA ASN A 363 -17.55 13.72 1.85
C ASN A 363 -16.24 14.35 1.38
N ILE A 364 -15.39 13.53 0.78
CA ILE A 364 -14.23 13.94 0.00
C ILE A 364 -14.43 13.49 -1.44
N TRP A 365 -14.31 14.42 -2.37
CA TRP A 365 -14.41 14.20 -3.81
C TRP A 365 -13.11 14.61 -4.49
N GLY A 366 -12.45 13.69 -5.19
CA GLY A 366 -11.28 14.02 -6.01
C GLY A 366 -11.63 14.88 -7.23
N GLY A 367 -12.78 14.62 -7.82
CA GLY A 367 -13.32 15.35 -8.98
C GLY A 367 -14.20 16.53 -8.60
N THR A 368 -15.05 16.90 -9.55
CA THR A 368 -15.92 18.10 -9.50
C THR A 368 -17.27 17.81 -8.88
N LYS A 369 -17.92 18.89 -8.42
CA LYS A 369 -19.32 18.88 -7.98
C LYS A 369 -20.28 18.73 -9.17
N ASP A 370 -19.98 19.42 -10.23
CA ASP A 370 -20.80 19.54 -11.44
C ASP A 370 -20.27 18.65 -12.58
N ASN A 371 -20.96 18.66 -13.73
CA ASN A 371 -20.62 17.87 -14.92
C ASN A 371 -19.39 18.34 -15.70
N ASN A 372 -18.40 18.89 -15.02
CA ASN A 372 -17.15 19.30 -15.68
C ASN A 372 -16.25 18.08 -15.95
N THR A 373 -15.50 18.16 -17.05
CA THR A 373 -14.50 17.15 -17.38
C THR A 373 -13.13 17.61 -16.92
N ILE A 374 -12.42 16.71 -16.24
CA ILE A 374 -11.05 16.94 -15.76
C ILE A 374 -10.13 15.80 -16.21
N ASP A 375 -8.83 15.99 -16.09
CA ASP A 375 -7.84 15.00 -16.52
C ASP A 375 -7.64 13.88 -15.50
N LYS A 376 -7.39 14.23 -14.26
CA LYS A 376 -7.03 13.27 -13.19
C LYS A 376 -7.39 13.78 -11.81
N THR A 377 -7.31 12.89 -10.82
CA THR A 377 -7.45 13.25 -9.40
C THR A 377 -6.39 12.54 -8.56
N ASN A 378 -6.04 13.15 -7.41
CA ASN A 378 -5.11 12.55 -6.46
C ASN A 378 -5.47 12.96 -5.03
N ILE A 379 -5.84 11.97 -4.22
CA ILE A 379 -6.17 12.12 -2.79
C ILE A 379 -5.19 11.29 -1.98
N VAL A 380 -4.58 11.89 -0.97
CA VAL A 380 -3.67 11.21 -0.02
C VAL A 380 -4.18 11.41 1.40
N ILE A 381 -4.43 10.30 2.11
CA ILE A 381 -4.90 10.27 3.48
C ILE A 381 -3.87 9.56 4.36
N LYS A 382 -3.26 10.29 5.29
CA LYS A 382 -2.38 9.73 6.32
C LYS A 382 -3.00 9.82 7.71
N SER A 383 -3.95 10.73 7.90
CA SER A 383 -4.69 10.90 9.15
C SER A 383 -6.05 11.56 8.90
N GLY A 384 -6.88 11.68 9.93
CA GLY A 384 -8.21 12.28 9.85
C GLY A 384 -9.36 11.28 9.94
N GLN A 385 -10.59 11.82 10.02
CA GLN A 385 -11.83 11.05 10.10
C GLN A 385 -12.77 11.49 8.99
N PHE A 386 -13.32 10.52 8.24
CA PHE A 386 -14.10 10.76 7.03
C PHE A 386 -15.35 9.88 6.99
N GLY A 387 -16.40 10.38 6.35
CA GLY A 387 -17.58 9.59 6.02
C GLY A 387 -17.37 8.80 4.74
N TRP A 388 -17.38 9.48 3.61
CA TRP A 388 -17.19 8.89 2.28
C TRP A 388 -16.02 9.56 1.56
N ILE A 389 -15.23 8.77 0.87
CA ILE A 389 -14.15 9.23 -0.01
C ILE A 389 -14.42 8.70 -1.42
N TYR A 390 -14.48 9.60 -2.38
CA TYR A 390 -14.60 9.30 -3.80
C TYR A 390 -13.36 9.78 -4.55
N GLY A 391 -12.65 8.88 -5.19
CA GLY A 391 -11.54 9.24 -6.08
C GLY A 391 -11.99 10.12 -7.23
N GLY A 392 -13.19 9.86 -7.76
CA GLY A 392 -13.85 10.68 -8.77
C GLY A 392 -14.65 11.85 -8.22
N GLY A 393 -15.55 12.40 -9.05
CA GLY A 393 -16.44 13.50 -8.72
C GLY A 393 -17.83 13.06 -8.26
N ASN A 394 -18.60 14.02 -7.72
CA ASN A 394 -20.02 13.82 -7.54
C ASN A 394 -20.70 13.62 -8.90
N ALA A 395 -20.31 14.41 -9.91
CA ALA A 395 -20.68 14.28 -11.31
C ALA A 395 -19.48 14.65 -12.22
N GLY A 396 -19.64 14.54 -13.53
CA GLY A 396 -18.60 14.89 -14.52
C GLY A 396 -17.67 13.72 -14.85
N ASN A 397 -16.81 13.95 -15.85
CA ASN A 397 -15.92 12.93 -16.38
C ASN A 397 -14.47 13.15 -15.97
N ILE A 398 -13.73 12.06 -15.80
CA ILE A 398 -12.28 12.07 -15.58
C ILE A 398 -11.65 11.24 -16.68
N THR A 399 -10.90 11.88 -17.56
CA THR A 399 -10.36 11.21 -18.76
C THR A 399 -9.20 10.28 -18.48
N GLY A 400 -8.44 10.55 -17.42
CA GLY A 400 -7.31 9.76 -16.99
C GLY A 400 -7.61 8.91 -15.73
N THR A 401 -6.71 8.95 -14.78
CA THR A 401 -6.75 8.10 -13.58
C THR A 401 -7.19 8.88 -12.34
N THR A 402 -8.13 8.31 -11.58
CA THR A 402 -8.38 8.71 -10.20
C THR A 402 -7.44 7.95 -9.28
N LYS A 403 -6.75 8.66 -8.39
CA LYS A 403 -5.85 8.04 -7.42
C LYS A 403 -6.27 8.38 -6.00
N VAL A 404 -6.43 7.35 -5.17
CA VAL A 404 -6.66 7.49 -3.73
C VAL A 404 -5.61 6.65 -3.00
N THR A 405 -4.84 7.29 -2.13
CA THR A 405 -3.84 6.62 -1.29
C THR A 405 -4.21 6.83 0.18
N ILE A 406 -4.38 5.75 0.93
CA ILE A 406 -4.72 5.78 2.35
C ILE A 406 -3.66 4.99 3.11
N SER A 407 -2.91 5.68 3.97
CA SER A 407 -1.90 5.06 4.85
C SER A 407 -2.23 5.22 6.34
N GLY A 408 -3.35 5.86 6.67
CA GLY A 408 -3.83 6.05 8.03
C GLY A 408 -5.20 6.73 8.06
N GLY A 409 -5.64 7.14 9.24
CA GLY A 409 -6.96 7.75 9.44
C GLY A 409 -8.11 6.75 9.54
N THR A 410 -9.34 7.26 9.58
CA THR A 410 -10.57 6.46 9.72
C THR A 410 -11.59 6.86 8.67
N VAL A 411 -12.15 5.88 7.94
CA VAL A 411 -13.27 6.08 7.03
C VAL A 411 -14.48 5.29 7.54
N ASN A 412 -15.45 6.02 8.08
CA ASN A 412 -16.59 5.43 8.79
C ASN A 412 -17.57 4.71 7.85
N ASN A 413 -17.69 5.16 6.60
CA ASN A 413 -18.61 4.57 5.63
C ASN A 413 -17.85 3.90 4.48
N SER A 414 -17.56 4.61 3.40
CA SER A 414 -17.03 3.95 2.20
C SER A 414 -15.95 4.73 1.49
N VAL A 415 -15.04 4.00 0.87
CA VAL A 415 -14.06 4.52 -0.09
C VAL A 415 -14.43 4.01 -1.48
N PHE A 416 -14.53 4.92 -2.45
CA PHE A 416 -14.75 4.64 -3.86
C PHE A 416 -13.57 5.13 -4.69
N GLY A 417 -13.06 4.29 -5.58
CA GLY A 417 -12.03 4.70 -6.54
C GLY A 417 -12.55 5.66 -7.59
N GLY A 418 -13.79 5.52 -8.04
CA GLY A 418 -14.41 6.28 -9.13
C GLY A 418 -15.43 7.34 -8.71
N SER A 419 -16.33 7.69 -9.63
CA SER A 419 -17.34 8.75 -9.49
C SER A 419 -18.68 8.23 -8.97
N HIS A 420 -19.49 9.15 -8.40
CA HIS A 420 -20.78 8.79 -7.79
C HIS A 420 -21.94 8.75 -8.79
N ALA A 421 -22.11 9.77 -9.61
CA ALA A 421 -23.31 9.90 -10.41
C ALA A 421 -23.35 8.95 -11.63
N ALA A 422 -24.51 8.43 -11.95
CA ALA A 422 -24.76 7.70 -13.19
C ALA A 422 -24.49 8.59 -14.41
N GLY A 423 -23.86 8.02 -15.44
CA GLY A 423 -23.46 8.73 -16.66
C GLY A 423 -22.13 9.49 -16.56
N SER A 424 -21.53 9.57 -15.39
CA SER A 424 -20.12 10.01 -15.28
C SER A 424 -19.15 8.87 -15.61
N THR A 425 -18.02 9.23 -16.23
CA THR A 425 -17.00 8.26 -16.63
C THR A 425 -15.64 8.58 -16.02
N VAL A 426 -14.88 7.55 -15.72
CA VAL A 426 -13.48 7.62 -15.27
C VAL A 426 -12.64 6.73 -16.19
N GLY A 427 -11.47 7.18 -16.62
CA GLY A 427 -10.55 6.37 -17.41
C GLY A 427 -10.09 5.13 -16.65
N ASN A 428 -9.36 5.31 -15.56
CA ASN A 428 -8.93 4.24 -14.65
C ASN A 428 -9.08 4.67 -13.19
N THR A 429 -9.14 3.70 -12.27
CA THR A 429 -9.06 3.98 -10.84
C THR A 429 -7.84 3.26 -10.23
N GLU A 430 -7.18 3.92 -9.29
CA GLU A 430 -6.08 3.38 -8.50
C GLU A 430 -6.32 3.67 -7.02
N LEU A 431 -6.66 2.65 -6.27
CA LEU A 431 -6.91 2.70 -4.85
C LEU A 431 -5.82 1.93 -4.11
N ASN A 432 -4.96 2.65 -3.39
CA ASN A 432 -3.84 2.09 -2.64
C ASN A 432 -4.04 2.32 -1.14
N ILE A 433 -4.25 1.25 -0.38
CA ILE A 433 -4.49 1.29 1.06
C ILE A 433 -3.38 0.52 1.76
N THR A 434 -2.62 1.21 2.61
CA THR A 434 -1.48 0.64 3.35
C THR A 434 -1.62 0.80 4.86
N GLY A 435 -2.75 1.30 5.33
CA GLY A 435 -3.06 1.50 6.75
C GLY A 435 -4.40 2.19 6.96
N GLY A 436 -4.78 2.37 8.22
CA GLY A 436 -6.03 3.02 8.61
C GLY A 436 -7.16 2.05 8.94
N THR A 437 -8.27 2.62 9.44
CA THR A 437 -9.49 1.88 9.76
C THR A 437 -10.59 2.25 8.79
N LEU A 438 -11.03 1.28 8.00
CA LEU A 438 -12.00 1.48 6.93
C LEU A 438 -13.20 0.55 7.13
N ASN A 439 -14.36 0.96 6.62
CA ASN A 439 -15.53 0.09 6.64
C ASN A 439 -15.69 -0.60 5.28
N TYR A 440 -16.25 0.05 4.26
CA TYR A 440 -16.44 -0.53 2.94
C TYR A 440 -15.46 0.05 1.92
N ILE A 441 -14.96 -0.79 1.03
CA ILE A 441 -14.02 -0.42 -0.03
C ILE A 441 -14.59 -0.86 -1.37
N TYR A 442 -14.73 0.10 -2.29
CA TYR A 442 -15.19 -0.10 -3.66
C TYR A 442 -14.14 0.44 -4.63
N GLY A 443 -13.59 -0.45 -5.44
CA GLY A 443 -12.55 -0.06 -6.40
C GLY A 443 -13.06 0.88 -7.49
N GLY A 444 -14.31 0.69 -7.94
CA GLY A 444 -14.99 1.54 -8.93
C GLY A 444 -15.74 2.72 -8.35
N GLY A 445 -16.65 3.27 -9.15
CA GLY A 445 -17.56 4.33 -8.73
C GLY A 445 -18.86 3.77 -8.15
N TRP A 446 -19.66 4.61 -7.46
CA TRP A 446 -20.99 4.15 -7.01
C TRP A 446 -21.90 3.82 -8.20
N ASN A 447 -22.22 4.82 -9.03
CA ASN A 447 -22.98 4.64 -10.26
C ASN A 447 -22.24 5.11 -11.52
N GLY A 448 -21.08 5.76 -11.35
CA GLY A 448 -20.23 6.19 -12.45
C GLY A 448 -19.41 5.03 -13.02
N ASP A 449 -19.20 5.05 -14.32
CA ASP A 449 -18.49 4.00 -15.04
C ASP A 449 -16.98 4.20 -15.02
N VAL A 450 -16.21 3.11 -14.97
CA VAL A 450 -14.77 3.08 -15.21
C VAL A 450 -14.51 2.41 -16.54
N THR A 451 -14.08 3.17 -17.53
CA THR A 451 -13.91 2.66 -18.91
C THR A 451 -12.69 1.74 -19.08
N GLY A 452 -11.70 1.91 -18.26
CA GLY A 452 -10.46 1.12 -18.23
C GLY A 452 -10.40 0.15 -17.05
N THR A 453 -9.29 0.17 -16.35
CA THR A 453 -9.00 -0.76 -15.24
C THR A 453 -9.27 -0.12 -13.88
N VAL A 454 -9.97 -0.86 -13.05
CA VAL A 454 -10.10 -0.62 -11.62
C VAL A 454 -8.99 -1.38 -10.89
N THR A 455 -8.08 -0.68 -10.25
CA THR A 455 -6.99 -1.27 -9.47
C THR A 455 -7.19 -0.98 -7.98
N THR A 456 -7.26 -2.02 -7.17
CA THR A 456 -7.42 -1.94 -5.72
C THR A 456 -6.32 -2.74 -5.03
N ASN A 457 -5.39 -2.04 -4.40
CA ASN A 457 -4.29 -2.63 -3.64
C ASN A 457 -4.50 -2.35 -2.15
N ILE A 458 -4.61 -3.39 -1.35
CA ILE A 458 -4.78 -3.29 0.09
C ILE A 458 -3.66 -4.07 0.75
N SER A 459 -2.85 -3.38 1.53
CA SER A 459 -1.67 -3.96 2.17
C SER A 459 -1.42 -3.35 3.55
N GLY A 460 -0.41 -3.87 4.22
CA GLY A 460 0.09 -3.34 5.50
C GLY A 460 -0.60 -3.90 6.74
N ASP A 461 0.22 -4.11 7.77
CA ASP A 461 -0.18 -4.77 9.03
C ASP A 461 -1.20 -3.96 9.85
N ASN A 462 -1.24 -2.64 9.64
CA ASN A 462 -2.14 -1.73 10.35
C ASN A 462 -3.42 -1.41 9.56
N THR A 463 -3.68 -2.11 8.47
CA THR A 463 -4.90 -1.93 7.67
C THR A 463 -6.05 -2.73 8.30
N VAL A 464 -7.09 -2.05 8.74
CA VAL A 464 -8.30 -2.65 9.32
C VAL A 464 -9.48 -2.39 8.40
N VAL A 465 -10.14 -3.45 7.93
CA VAL A 465 -11.36 -3.37 7.12
C VAL A 465 -12.48 -4.10 7.84
N SER A 466 -13.47 -3.36 8.34
CA SER A 466 -14.58 -3.93 9.12
C SER A 466 -15.78 -4.37 8.28
N GLY A 467 -15.90 -3.87 7.06
CA GLY A 467 -16.93 -4.22 6.08
C GLY A 467 -16.40 -5.10 4.96
N PHE A 468 -16.87 -4.85 3.73
CA PHE A 468 -16.53 -5.63 2.54
C PHE A 468 -15.55 -4.89 1.64
N ILE A 469 -14.80 -5.65 0.85
CA ILE A 469 -14.00 -5.17 -0.27
C ILE A 469 -14.67 -5.64 -1.56
N ILE A 470 -14.97 -4.70 -2.46
CA ILE A 470 -15.64 -4.95 -3.72
C ILE A 470 -14.79 -4.35 -4.84
N GLY A 471 -14.35 -5.19 -5.76
CA GLY A 471 -13.45 -4.80 -6.85
C GLY A 471 -14.02 -3.70 -7.74
N ASN A 472 -15.34 -3.71 -8.02
CA ASN A 472 -16.01 -2.60 -8.68
C ASN A 472 -16.97 -1.87 -7.72
N THR A 473 -18.27 -2.19 -7.71
CA THR A 473 -19.27 -1.48 -6.90
C THR A 473 -20.50 -2.35 -6.60
N GLU A 474 -21.30 -1.94 -5.62
CA GLU A 474 -22.67 -2.39 -5.43
C GLU A 474 -23.71 -1.43 -6.05
N GLY A 475 -23.28 -0.32 -6.63
CA GLY A 475 -24.10 0.57 -7.45
C GLY A 475 -24.18 0.13 -8.92
N THR A 476 -24.73 0.97 -9.79
CA THR A 476 -24.93 0.63 -11.22
C THR A 476 -23.69 0.86 -12.08
N GLY A 477 -22.60 1.42 -11.53
CA GLY A 477 -21.37 1.69 -12.27
C GLY A 477 -20.75 0.43 -12.87
N THR A 478 -20.21 0.55 -14.09
CA THR A 478 -19.53 -0.53 -14.81
C THR A 478 -18.01 -0.38 -14.75
N ALA A 479 -17.26 -1.45 -15.05
CA ALA A 479 -15.80 -1.39 -15.19
C ALA A 479 -15.33 -2.08 -16.47
N GLY A 480 -14.19 -1.63 -17.02
CA GLY A 480 -13.48 -2.35 -18.08
C GLY A 480 -12.85 -3.61 -17.52
N ASN A 481 -11.91 -3.50 -16.61
CA ASN A 481 -11.32 -4.61 -15.86
C ASN A 481 -11.31 -4.31 -14.36
N THR A 482 -11.13 -5.34 -13.53
CA THR A 482 -10.87 -5.18 -12.10
C THR A 482 -9.65 -6.00 -11.69
N ASP A 483 -8.72 -5.36 -10.98
CA ASP A 483 -7.54 -5.96 -10.40
C ASP A 483 -7.53 -5.66 -8.90
N VAL A 484 -7.74 -6.68 -8.06
CA VAL A 484 -7.74 -6.57 -6.60
C VAL A 484 -6.58 -7.37 -6.03
N THR A 485 -5.74 -6.73 -5.23
CA THR A 485 -4.60 -7.36 -4.55
C THR A 485 -4.68 -7.11 -3.05
N LEU A 486 -4.55 -8.18 -2.28
CA LEU A 486 -4.54 -8.18 -0.82
C LEU A 486 -3.20 -8.68 -0.30
N ASP A 487 -2.59 -7.93 0.62
CA ASP A 487 -1.34 -8.26 1.32
C ASP A 487 -1.42 -7.70 2.75
N THR A 488 -2.29 -8.28 3.58
CA THR A 488 -2.64 -7.75 4.90
C THR A 488 -2.21 -8.69 6.02
N SER A 489 -2.28 -8.22 7.27
CA SER A 489 -2.01 -9.07 8.43
C SER A 489 -3.17 -10.01 8.73
N ALA A 490 -2.86 -11.22 9.18
CA ALA A 490 -3.84 -12.17 9.69
C ALA A 490 -4.54 -11.68 10.99
N ASP A 491 -3.92 -10.76 11.73
CA ASP A 491 -4.47 -10.17 12.96
C ASP A 491 -5.62 -9.18 12.67
N ASN A 492 -5.70 -8.66 11.46
CA ASN A 492 -6.75 -7.77 10.97
C ASN A 492 -7.61 -8.48 9.90
N PRO A 493 -8.46 -9.43 10.29
CA PRO A 493 -9.19 -10.25 9.36
C PRO A 493 -10.23 -9.45 8.55
N ILE A 494 -10.34 -9.77 7.28
CA ILE A 494 -11.34 -9.22 6.37
C ILE A 494 -12.51 -10.20 6.30
N GLN A 495 -13.74 -9.69 6.34
CA GLN A 495 -14.92 -10.55 6.32
C GLN A 495 -15.18 -11.12 4.93
N GLU A 496 -15.21 -10.26 3.90
CA GLU A 496 -15.60 -10.67 2.55
C GLU A 496 -14.93 -9.81 1.48
N VAL A 497 -14.56 -10.45 0.37
CA VAL A 497 -13.89 -9.81 -0.77
C VAL A 497 -14.52 -10.27 -2.07
N HIS A 498 -14.92 -9.33 -2.92
CA HIS A 498 -15.44 -9.57 -4.25
C HIS A 498 -14.51 -8.95 -5.31
N GLY A 499 -14.15 -9.71 -6.33
CA GLY A 499 -13.32 -9.23 -7.43
C GLY A 499 -14.04 -8.28 -8.38
N ALA A 500 -15.37 -8.42 -8.52
CA ALA A 500 -16.22 -7.55 -9.32
C ALA A 500 -17.31 -6.87 -8.47
N GLY A 501 -18.48 -6.61 -9.03
CA GLY A 501 -19.62 -6.05 -8.31
C GLY A 501 -20.47 -7.09 -7.61
N ILE A 502 -21.49 -6.61 -6.91
CA ILE A 502 -22.46 -7.42 -6.17
C ILE A 502 -23.87 -7.07 -6.69
N ASN A 503 -24.65 -8.08 -7.10
CA ASN A 503 -26.05 -7.89 -7.44
C ASN A 503 -26.88 -7.60 -6.19
N TYR A 504 -27.73 -6.59 -6.27
CA TYR A 504 -28.55 -6.13 -5.17
C TYR A 504 -29.94 -5.70 -5.66
N ASN A 505 -31.01 -6.02 -4.89
CA ASN A 505 -32.39 -5.60 -5.18
C ASN A 505 -32.84 -5.85 -6.63
N ASN A 506 -32.66 -7.06 -7.15
CA ASN A 506 -33.10 -7.46 -8.52
C ASN A 506 -32.44 -6.67 -9.65
N THR A 507 -31.34 -6.00 -9.41
CA THR A 507 -30.60 -5.23 -10.40
C THR A 507 -29.18 -5.77 -10.53
N VAL A 508 -28.64 -5.79 -11.75
CA VAL A 508 -27.23 -6.08 -11.99
C VAL A 508 -26.40 -4.85 -11.61
N HIS A 509 -25.52 -5.00 -10.67
CA HIS A 509 -24.67 -3.95 -10.17
C HIS A 509 -23.20 -4.28 -10.42
N GLY A 510 -22.37 -3.25 -10.68
CA GLY A 510 -20.93 -3.40 -10.80
C GLY A 510 -20.48 -4.35 -11.90
N LYS A 511 -21.13 -4.35 -13.07
CA LYS A 511 -20.74 -5.15 -14.23
C LYS A 511 -19.30 -4.89 -14.66
N VAL A 512 -18.58 -5.95 -15.06
CA VAL A 512 -17.22 -5.87 -15.62
C VAL A 512 -17.23 -6.41 -17.06
N SER A 513 -16.84 -5.57 -18.03
CA SER A 513 -16.80 -5.94 -19.45
C SER A 513 -15.50 -6.68 -19.86
N GLY A 514 -14.47 -6.58 -19.07
CA GLY A 514 -13.19 -7.27 -19.26
C GLY A 514 -12.94 -8.31 -18.18
N ASN A 515 -11.68 -8.41 -17.74
CA ASN A 515 -11.23 -9.42 -16.81
C ASN A 515 -11.39 -8.99 -15.34
N VAL A 516 -11.58 -9.98 -14.50
CA VAL A 516 -11.52 -9.89 -13.05
C VAL A 516 -10.29 -10.66 -12.57
N ASN A 517 -9.35 -9.98 -11.93
CA ASN A 517 -8.18 -10.59 -11.30
C ASN A 517 -8.21 -10.27 -9.80
N LEU A 518 -8.24 -11.32 -8.99
CA LEU A 518 -8.27 -11.23 -7.54
C LEU A 518 -7.10 -12.01 -6.98
N THR A 519 -6.17 -11.32 -6.32
CA THR A 519 -4.94 -11.91 -5.79
C THR A 519 -4.85 -11.69 -4.28
N VAL A 520 -4.64 -12.76 -3.53
CA VAL A 520 -4.33 -12.73 -2.09
C VAL A 520 -2.87 -13.15 -1.94
N LEU A 521 -2.03 -12.22 -1.50
CA LEU A 521 -0.62 -12.47 -1.20
C LEU A 521 -0.44 -12.91 0.24
N ASP A 522 -1.16 -12.26 1.18
CA ASP A 522 -1.23 -12.62 2.59
C ASP A 522 -2.50 -12.05 3.23
N GLY A 523 -2.82 -12.46 4.48
CA GLY A 523 -3.95 -12.00 5.27
C GLY A 523 -4.92 -13.09 5.65
N ARG A 524 -6.03 -12.70 6.31
CA ARG A 524 -7.07 -13.62 6.76
C ARG A 524 -8.45 -13.17 6.30
N ILE A 525 -9.12 -14.03 5.53
CA ILE A 525 -10.50 -13.82 5.07
C ILE A 525 -11.40 -14.79 5.83
N THR A 526 -12.23 -14.26 6.74
CA THR A 526 -13.07 -15.06 7.65
C THR A 526 -14.43 -15.45 7.08
N GLY A 527 -14.84 -14.85 6.00
CA GLY A 527 -16.02 -15.20 5.21
C GLY A 527 -15.63 -15.73 3.84
N SER A 528 -15.91 -15.00 2.78
CA SER A 528 -15.76 -15.47 1.41
C SER A 528 -14.85 -14.59 0.56
N LEU A 529 -14.04 -15.23 -0.27
CA LEU A 529 -13.29 -14.66 -1.38
C LEU A 529 -14.03 -15.03 -2.67
N ILE A 530 -14.61 -14.05 -3.35
CA ILE A 530 -15.56 -14.25 -4.44
C ILE A 530 -15.05 -13.56 -5.70
N GLY A 531 -14.96 -14.29 -6.80
CA GLY A 531 -14.58 -13.70 -8.09
C GLY A 531 -15.61 -12.69 -8.57
N CYS A 532 -16.87 -13.05 -8.55
CA CYS A 532 -17.97 -12.18 -9.00
C CYS A 532 -19.30 -12.56 -8.36
N SER A 533 -20.11 -11.55 -8.02
CA SER A 533 -21.54 -11.72 -7.71
C SER A 533 -22.42 -10.87 -8.64
N SER A 534 -21.93 -10.52 -9.82
CA SER A 534 -22.57 -9.68 -10.83
C SER A 534 -22.36 -10.27 -12.24
N ALA A 535 -22.25 -9.44 -13.28
CA ALA A 535 -21.97 -9.85 -14.65
C ALA A 535 -20.51 -9.58 -15.03
N VAL A 536 -19.85 -10.57 -15.64
CA VAL A 536 -18.49 -10.47 -16.17
C VAL A 536 -18.46 -11.01 -17.59
N GLU A 537 -17.89 -10.28 -18.53
CA GLU A 537 -17.76 -10.70 -19.94
C GLU A 537 -16.38 -11.33 -20.24
N GLY A 538 -15.34 -10.94 -19.52
CA GLY A 538 -13.99 -11.45 -19.66
C GLY A 538 -13.70 -12.69 -18.81
N LYS A 539 -12.46 -12.82 -18.34
CA LYS A 539 -12.01 -13.95 -17.51
C LYS A 539 -12.11 -13.60 -16.02
N ILE A 540 -12.40 -14.61 -15.21
CA ILE A 540 -12.32 -14.51 -13.74
C ILE A 540 -11.13 -15.34 -13.27
N ASN A 541 -10.12 -14.69 -12.69
CA ASN A 541 -8.91 -15.29 -12.16
C ASN A 541 -8.80 -14.98 -10.67
N ILE A 542 -8.75 -16.00 -9.83
CA ILE A 542 -8.53 -15.89 -8.39
C ILE A 542 -7.21 -16.57 -8.07
N ASN A 543 -6.24 -15.83 -7.53
CA ASN A 543 -4.91 -16.32 -7.19
C ASN A 543 -4.69 -16.19 -5.67
N VAL A 544 -4.59 -17.30 -4.97
CA VAL A 544 -4.27 -17.32 -3.54
C VAL A 544 -2.85 -17.80 -3.37
N LYS A 545 -1.97 -16.86 -3.03
CA LYS A 545 -0.52 -17.09 -2.86
C LYS A 545 -0.12 -17.16 -1.40
N GLY A 546 -0.99 -16.67 -0.50
CA GLY A 546 -0.75 -16.57 0.92
C GLY A 546 -2.02 -16.40 1.75
N GLY A 547 -1.86 -16.38 3.09
CA GLY A 547 -2.92 -16.05 4.03
C GLY A 547 -3.88 -17.21 4.37
N GLU A 548 -4.98 -16.94 5.02
CA GLU A 548 -6.04 -17.87 5.40
C GLU A 548 -7.37 -17.45 4.76
N VAL A 549 -7.99 -18.35 4.00
CA VAL A 549 -9.29 -18.08 3.35
C VAL A 549 -10.30 -19.14 3.76
N LYS A 550 -11.41 -18.74 4.38
CA LYS A 550 -12.43 -19.69 4.83
C LYS A 550 -13.21 -20.30 3.66
N ARG A 551 -13.59 -19.49 2.67
CA ARG A 551 -14.32 -19.94 1.47
C ARG A 551 -13.83 -19.18 0.25
N THR A 552 -13.62 -19.87 -0.85
CA THR A 552 -13.33 -19.27 -2.16
C THR A 552 -14.42 -19.69 -3.14
N SER A 553 -15.02 -18.73 -3.83
CA SER A 553 -16.04 -18.99 -4.84
C SER A 553 -15.76 -18.20 -6.11
N GLY A 554 -15.94 -18.83 -7.25
CA GLY A 554 -15.86 -18.12 -8.52
C GLY A 554 -17.00 -17.15 -8.68
N ILE A 555 -18.20 -17.58 -8.38
CA ILE A 555 -19.45 -16.78 -8.44
C ILE A 555 -20.29 -17.13 -7.23
N ASP A 556 -20.87 -16.12 -6.58
CA ASP A 556 -21.80 -16.31 -5.48
C ASP A 556 -23.17 -15.67 -5.76
N TYR A 557 -24.21 -16.40 -5.41
CA TYR A 557 -25.62 -15.99 -5.57
C TYR A 557 -26.28 -15.62 -4.25
N SER A 558 -25.56 -15.65 -3.14
CA SER A 558 -26.14 -15.75 -1.80
C SER A 558 -26.78 -14.48 -1.25
N LEU A 559 -26.82 -13.37 -1.98
CA LEU A 559 -27.21 -12.08 -1.40
C LEU A 559 -28.72 -11.83 -1.33
N SER A 560 -29.53 -12.44 -2.18
CA SER A 560 -30.99 -12.58 -1.96
C SER A 560 -31.59 -13.59 -2.94
N ALA A 561 -32.67 -14.26 -2.53
CA ALA A 561 -33.42 -15.19 -3.40
C ALA A 561 -33.97 -14.54 -4.67
N ASP A 562 -34.06 -13.21 -4.70
CA ASP A 562 -34.62 -12.40 -5.77
C ASP A 562 -33.55 -11.69 -6.63
N SER A 563 -32.27 -11.88 -6.36
CA SER A 563 -31.19 -11.24 -7.16
C SER A 563 -31.07 -11.90 -8.53
N PRO A 564 -30.82 -11.12 -9.62
CA PRO A 564 -30.60 -11.70 -10.93
C PRO A 564 -29.41 -12.65 -10.89
N THR A 565 -29.55 -13.79 -11.55
CA THR A 565 -28.43 -14.73 -11.71
C THR A 565 -27.27 -14.02 -12.40
N PRO A 566 -26.05 -14.03 -11.84
CA PRO A 566 -24.87 -13.49 -12.52
C PRO A 566 -24.72 -14.10 -13.90
N THR A 567 -24.47 -13.27 -14.91
CA THR A 567 -24.26 -13.74 -16.28
C THR A 567 -22.76 -13.92 -16.53
N TYR A 568 -22.35 -15.17 -16.65
CA TYR A 568 -20.97 -15.52 -16.99
C TYR A 568 -20.95 -16.81 -17.82
N SER A 569 -20.23 -16.83 -18.93
CA SER A 569 -20.12 -18.00 -19.82
C SER A 569 -18.71 -18.55 -19.93
N GLY A 570 -17.74 -17.91 -19.28
CA GLY A 570 -16.33 -18.31 -19.32
C GLY A 570 -15.97 -19.40 -18.32
N ILE A 571 -14.67 -19.71 -18.26
CA ILE A 571 -14.08 -20.61 -17.26
C ILE A 571 -13.49 -19.76 -16.14
N ILE A 572 -13.89 -20.03 -14.91
CA ILE A 572 -13.31 -19.44 -13.72
C ILE A 572 -12.02 -20.16 -13.39
N GLN A 573 -10.94 -19.41 -13.21
CA GLN A 573 -9.64 -19.95 -12.82
C GLN A 573 -9.35 -19.62 -11.37
N ILE A 574 -9.17 -20.62 -10.51
CA ILE A 574 -8.75 -20.47 -9.13
C ILE A 574 -7.38 -21.14 -8.99
N THR A 575 -6.35 -20.36 -8.66
CA THR A 575 -4.99 -20.86 -8.47
C THR A 575 -4.57 -20.72 -7.01
N ILE A 576 -4.10 -21.81 -6.42
CA ILE A 576 -3.54 -21.89 -5.08
C ILE A 576 -2.05 -22.15 -5.23
N GLU A 577 -1.21 -21.27 -4.66
CA GLU A 577 0.24 -21.40 -4.75
C GLU A 577 0.88 -21.87 -3.44
N LYS A 578 2.08 -22.48 -3.55
CA LYS A 578 2.85 -23.04 -2.43
C LYS A 578 3.09 -22.02 -1.31
N GLY A 579 3.00 -22.53 -0.11
CA GLY A 579 3.55 -21.92 1.11
C GLY A 579 2.52 -21.38 2.05
N HIS A 580 1.29 -21.35 1.67
CA HIS A 580 0.31 -20.66 2.45
C HIS A 580 -0.97 -21.46 2.54
N THR A 581 -1.39 -21.77 3.78
CA THR A 581 -2.75 -21.54 4.00
C THR A 581 -3.68 -22.70 4.12
N THR A 582 -4.60 -22.38 4.95
CA THR A 582 -5.83 -23.14 5.10
C THR A 582 -6.88 -22.47 4.21
N ILE A 583 -7.25 -23.14 3.11
CA ILE A 583 -8.49 -22.82 2.41
C ILE A 583 -9.56 -23.76 2.91
N GLY A 584 -10.65 -23.20 3.47
CA GLY A 584 -11.71 -24.00 4.05
C GLY A 584 -12.57 -24.69 2.98
N GLN A 585 -13.07 -23.95 2.01
CA GLN A 585 -13.97 -24.44 0.96
C GLN A 585 -13.69 -23.72 -0.36
N ILE A 586 -13.74 -24.47 -1.46
CA ILE A 586 -13.78 -23.93 -2.83
C ILE A 586 -15.08 -24.38 -3.49
N ASP A 587 -15.82 -23.44 -4.07
CA ASP A 587 -17.19 -23.64 -4.54
C ASP A 587 -17.40 -22.96 -5.90
N SER A 588 -18.03 -23.65 -6.83
CA SER A 588 -18.31 -23.13 -8.18
C SER A 588 -19.76 -22.68 -8.38
N ASN A 589 -20.65 -23.07 -7.49
CA ASN A 589 -22.08 -22.80 -7.64
C ASN A 589 -22.72 -23.28 -8.97
N ASN A 590 -22.61 -24.53 -9.24
CA ASN A 590 -23.30 -25.42 -10.23
C ASN A 590 -23.57 -24.94 -11.67
N ASN A 591 -23.48 -23.66 -12.00
CA ASN A 591 -23.87 -23.14 -13.32
C ASN A 591 -22.68 -22.64 -14.16
N HIS A 592 -21.48 -22.68 -13.63
CA HIS A 592 -20.30 -22.12 -14.28
C HIS A 592 -19.13 -23.08 -14.19
N LYS A 593 -18.36 -23.21 -15.28
CA LYS A 593 -17.16 -24.03 -15.30
C LYS A 593 -16.07 -23.40 -14.45
N THR A 594 -15.58 -24.14 -13.46
CA THR A 594 -14.50 -23.72 -12.56
C THR A 594 -13.35 -24.70 -12.59
N HIS A 595 -12.16 -24.18 -12.85
CA HIS A 595 -10.91 -24.90 -12.77
C HIS A 595 -10.12 -24.45 -11.55
N VAL A 596 -9.66 -25.40 -10.74
CA VAL A 596 -8.82 -25.17 -9.56
C VAL A 596 -7.42 -25.71 -9.83
N THR A 597 -6.43 -24.86 -9.80
CA THR A 597 -5.02 -25.22 -9.96
C THR A 597 -4.31 -25.15 -8.62
N TYR A 598 -3.74 -26.26 -8.18
CA TYR A 598 -2.78 -26.29 -7.08
C TYR A 598 -1.38 -26.27 -7.68
N ARG A 599 -0.61 -25.23 -7.40
CA ARG A 599 0.72 -25.01 -7.95
C ARG A 599 1.79 -25.06 -6.86
N ASN A 600 2.69 -26.04 -6.94
CA ASN A 600 3.74 -26.27 -5.94
C ASN A 600 3.18 -26.43 -4.51
N CYS A 601 1.99 -26.99 -4.35
CA CYS A 601 1.33 -27.23 -3.07
C CYS A 601 1.64 -28.63 -2.53
N GLY A 602 2.25 -28.69 -1.32
CA GLY A 602 2.61 -29.95 -0.68
C GLY A 602 3.67 -30.79 -1.43
N THR A 603 4.09 -31.87 -0.81
CA THR A 603 5.00 -32.89 -1.36
C THR A 603 4.38 -34.27 -1.14
N ALA A 604 4.97 -35.31 -1.69
CA ALA A 604 4.52 -36.69 -1.46
C ALA A 604 4.51 -37.05 0.04
N ASP A 605 5.50 -36.57 0.79
CA ASP A 605 5.64 -36.87 2.23
C ASP A 605 4.77 -35.92 3.09
N THR A 606 4.54 -34.69 2.62
CA THR A 606 3.78 -33.65 3.31
C THR A 606 2.76 -33.03 2.35
N PRO A 607 1.68 -33.74 2.02
CA PRO A 607 0.68 -33.25 1.08
C PRO A 607 -0.07 -32.02 1.64
N TYR A 608 -0.49 -31.15 0.74
CA TYR A 608 -1.33 -30.01 1.09
C TYR A 608 -2.74 -30.51 1.48
N LEU A 609 -3.21 -30.04 2.63
CA LEU A 609 -4.50 -30.48 3.18
C LEU A 609 -5.64 -29.63 2.64
N ILE A 610 -6.59 -30.23 1.95
CA ILE A 610 -7.78 -29.56 1.42
C ILE A 610 -9.02 -29.99 2.19
N SER A 611 -9.96 -29.04 2.36
CA SER A 611 -11.18 -29.29 3.15
C SER A 611 -12.37 -29.67 2.27
N GLU A 612 -12.77 -28.79 1.35
CA GLU A 612 -13.97 -29.02 0.54
C GLU A 612 -13.84 -28.42 -0.86
N LEU A 613 -14.15 -29.20 -1.89
CA LEU A 613 -14.36 -28.74 -3.27
C LEU A 613 -15.81 -29.05 -3.66
N ARG A 614 -16.55 -28.02 -4.12
CA ARG A 614 -17.95 -28.18 -4.54
C ARG A 614 -18.11 -27.79 -6.00
N SER A 615 -18.73 -28.66 -6.78
CA SER A 615 -19.12 -28.40 -8.18
C SER A 615 -17.97 -27.88 -9.04
N ILE A 616 -16.77 -28.42 -8.84
CA ILE A 616 -15.56 -28.06 -9.60
C ILE A 616 -15.48 -28.96 -10.84
N ASP A 617 -15.27 -28.36 -12.00
CA ASP A 617 -15.17 -29.09 -13.27
C ASP A 617 -13.80 -29.68 -13.49
N LYS A 618 -12.74 -28.97 -13.05
CA LYS A 618 -11.36 -29.42 -13.25
C LYS A 618 -10.47 -29.07 -12.08
N VAL A 619 -9.68 -30.07 -11.66
CA VAL A 619 -8.60 -29.90 -10.69
C VAL A 619 -7.27 -30.15 -11.43
N ILE A 620 -6.35 -29.19 -11.35
CA ILE A 620 -5.04 -29.24 -11.98
C ILE A 620 -3.98 -29.28 -10.89
N LEU A 621 -3.11 -30.30 -10.92
CA LEU A 621 -2.03 -30.50 -9.96
C LEU A 621 -0.69 -30.21 -10.62
N GLU A 622 -0.25 -28.96 -10.56
CA GLU A 622 1.06 -28.54 -11.07
C GLU A 622 2.13 -28.71 -9.99
N ASN A 623 2.93 -29.77 -10.10
CA ASN A 623 3.96 -30.09 -9.10
C ASN A 623 3.41 -30.05 -7.65
N SER A 624 2.24 -30.65 -7.44
CA SER A 624 1.48 -30.55 -6.19
C SER A 624 1.00 -31.91 -5.72
N PHE A 625 0.99 -32.08 -4.38
CA PHE A 625 0.42 -33.24 -3.73
C PHE A 625 -0.67 -32.78 -2.76
N ILE A 626 -1.89 -33.27 -2.95
CA ILE A 626 -3.04 -32.91 -2.13
C ILE A 626 -3.63 -34.11 -1.40
N LYS A 627 -4.18 -33.86 -0.22
CA LYS A 627 -4.85 -34.84 0.61
C LYS A 627 -6.04 -34.20 1.31
N GLU A 628 -7.07 -35.00 1.59
CA GLU A 628 -8.17 -34.56 2.46
C GLU A 628 -7.67 -34.23 3.88
N LYS A 629 -8.16 -33.14 4.45
CA LYS A 629 -7.70 -32.60 5.74
C LYS A 629 -7.98 -33.54 6.90
N ASP A 630 -9.21 -34.03 7.00
CA ASP A 630 -9.63 -35.03 7.97
C ASP A 630 -10.91 -35.74 7.53
N GLN A 631 -11.13 -36.97 8.04
CA GLN A 631 -12.29 -37.78 7.68
C GLN A 631 -13.62 -37.25 8.22
N THR A 632 -13.60 -36.33 9.15
CA THR A 632 -14.80 -35.80 9.79
C THR A 632 -15.27 -34.50 9.16
N SER A 633 -14.35 -33.69 8.67
CA SER A 633 -14.62 -32.44 7.93
C SER A 633 -14.48 -32.61 6.42
N ALA A 634 -14.70 -33.78 5.93
CA ALA A 634 -14.80 -34.28 4.59
C ALA A 634 -14.40 -33.28 3.46
N PHE A 635 -13.29 -33.52 2.86
CA PHE A 635 -13.08 -33.10 1.49
C PHE A 635 -14.25 -33.66 0.65
N ARG A 636 -15.08 -32.76 0.15
CA ARG A 636 -16.25 -33.14 -0.62
C ARG A 636 -16.06 -32.71 -2.05
N LEU A 637 -16.05 -33.65 -2.93
CA LEU A 637 -16.31 -33.39 -4.34
C LEU A 637 -17.83 -33.45 -4.51
N ASP A 638 -18.48 -32.30 -4.50
CA ASP A 638 -19.91 -32.22 -4.78
C ASP A 638 -20.11 -32.21 -6.29
N MET A 639 -20.57 -33.33 -6.80
CA MET A 639 -20.77 -33.60 -8.23
C MET A 639 -22.21 -33.23 -8.67
N GLY A 640 -22.85 -32.25 -8.08
CA GLY A 640 -24.21 -31.84 -8.40
C GLY A 640 -24.48 -31.71 -9.90
N ASN A 641 -25.74 -31.87 -10.31
CA ASN A 641 -26.28 -31.62 -11.65
C ASN A 641 -25.69 -32.38 -12.85
N GLY A 642 -25.12 -33.57 -12.63
CA GLY A 642 -24.77 -34.42 -13.75
C GLY A 642 -23.43 -34.15 -14.42
N GLU A 643 -22.60 -33.24 -13.87
CA GLU A 643 -21.30 -32.87 -14.43
C GLU A 643 -20.19 -33.88 -14.11
N THR A 644 -19.14 -33.91 -14.93
CA THR A 644 -17.95 -34.74 -14.76
C THR A 644 -16.81 -33.85 -14.33
N MET A 645 -16.09 -34.22 -13.25
CA MET A 645 -14.86 -33.55 -12.85
C MET A 645 -13.67 -34.12 -13.59
N GLU A 646 -12.82 -33.27 -14.14
CA GLU A 646 -11.53 -33.63 -14.72
C GLU A 646 -10.41 -33.41 -13.69
N ILE A 647 -9.48 -34.37 -13.61
CA ILE A 647 -8.26 -34.22 -12.82
C ILE A 647 -7.07 -34.28 -13.75
N GLU A 648 -6.22 -33.28 -13.73
CA GLU A 648 -4.98 -33.19 -14.51
C GLU A 648 -3.77 -33.15 -13.58
N GLY A 649 -2.77 -33.97 -13.87
CA GLY A 649 -1.53 -34.10 -13.09
C GLY A 649 -1.54 -35.28 -12.12
N THR A 650 -0.47 -35.38 -11.35
CA THR A 650 -0.19 -36.46 -10.40
C THR A 650 -0.03 -35.91 -8.99
N GLY A 651 -0.54 -36.57 -7.97
CA GLY A 651 -0.33 -36.10 -6.59
C GLY A 651 -1.55 -36.19 -5.68
N LEU A 652 -2.50 -37.03 -6.03
CA LEU A 652 -3.56 -37.42 -5.10
C LEU A 652 -3.04 -38.44 -4.08
N THR A 653 -3.30 -38.23 -2.80
CA THR A 653 -2.95 -39.15 -1.74
C THR A 653 -4.06 -39.34 -0.71
N GLY A 654 -4.34 -40.55 -0.26
CA GLY A 654 -5.34 -40.87 0.76
C GLY A 654 -6.76 -41.03 0.21
N ASP A 655 -7.74 -40.96 1.10
CA ASP A 655 -9.14 -41.09 0.77
C ASP A 655 -9.81 -39.75 0.48
N PHE A 656 -10.63 -39.68 -0.56
CA PHE A 656 -11.44 -38.54 -0.95
C PHE A 656 -12.91 -38.92 -0.91
N HIS A 657 -13.74 -38.10 -0.29
CA HIS A 657 -15.15 -38.37 -0.13
C HIS A 657 -16.01 -37.65 -1.17
N LEU A 658 -16.79 -38.39 -1.91
CA LEU A 658 -17.74 -37.89 -2.89
C LEU A 658 -19.14 -37.78 -2.28
N VAL A 659 -19.82 -36.66 -2.56
CA VAL A 659 -21.20 -36.39 -2.11
C VAL A 659 -22.07 -35.89 -3.27
N ASN A 660 -23.38 -36.01 -3.11
CA ASN A 660 -24.39 -35.55 -4.07
C ASN A 660 -24.22 -36.15 -5.47
N LEU A 661 -24.01 -37.44 -5.52
CA LEU A 661 -23.92 -38.17 -6.81
C LEU A 661 -25.29 -38.36 -7.50
N ASN A 662 -26.38 -37.95 -6.87
CA ASN A 662 -27.75 -38.22 -7.30
C ASN A 662 -28.15 -37.69 -8.67
N GLY A 663 -27.40 -36.77 -9.24
CA GLY A 663 -27.63 -36.28 -10.61
C GLY A 663 -26.97 -37.12 -11.71
N LYS A 664 -26.15 -38.13 -11.35
CA LYS A 664 -25.36 -38.94 -12.27
C LYS A 664 -25.95 -40.36 -12.54
N ALA A 665 -27.25 -40.44 -12.43
CA ALA A 665 -27.97 -41.72 -12.43
C ALA A 665 -28.14 -42.40 -13.80
N SER A 666 -27.48 -41.97 -14.88
CA SER A 666 -27.55 -42.67 -16.17
C SER A 666 -26.42 -43.67 -16.33
N ASP A 667 -26.74 -44.81 -16.87
CA ASP A 667 -25.80 -45.87 -17.21
C ASP A 667 -24.61 -45.34 -18.02
N ASN A 668 -23.39 -45.65 -17.59
CA ASN A 668 -22.12 -45.29 -18.25
C ASN A 668 -21.72 -43.79 -18.21
N GLN A 669 -22.27 -42.98 -17.36
CA GLN A 669 -21.84 -41.59 -17.20
C GLN A 669 -20.51 -41.53 -16.45
N SER A 670 -19.55 -40.78 -16.98
CA SER A 670 -18.28 -40.51 -16.29
C SER A 670 -18.51 -39.52 -15.14
N ILE A 671 -18.00 -39.83 -13.95
CA ILE A 671 -18.04 -38.96 -12.78
C ILE A 671 -16.73 -38.16 -12.67
N ILE A 672 -15.59 -38.83 -12.82
CA ILE A 672 -14.27 -38.24 -12.82
C ILE A 672 -13.53 -38.70 -14.06
N THR A 673 -12.86 -37.79 -14.75
CA THR A 673 -11.89 -38.10 -15.81
C THR A 673 -10.53 -37.60 -15.42
N ALA A 674 -9.45 -38.30 -15.81
CA ALA A 674 -8.11 -37.86 -15.52
C ALA A 674 -7.16 -38.23 -16.67
N SER A 675 -6.22 -37.35 -16.98
CA SER A 675 -5.19 -37.60 -17.99
C SER A 675 -4.09 -38.52 -17.46
N GLU A 676 -3.74 -38.40 -16.19
CA GLU A 676 -2.75 -39.25 -15.51
C GLU A 676 -3.04 -39.21 -14.00
N LEU A 677 -3.12 -40.40 -13.38
CA LEU A 677 -3.29 -40.54 -11.94
C LEU A 677 -2.22 -41.49 -11.41
N LEU A 678 -1.28 -40.96 -10.65
CA LEU A 678 -0.24 -41.70 -9.94
C LEU A 678 -0.39 -41.51 -8.44
N GLY A 679 -0.13 -42.54 -7.66
CA GLY A 679 -0.12 -42.48 -6.20
C GLY A 679 -1.07 -43.46 -5.52
N THR A 680 -1.20 -43.32 -4.20
CA THR A 680 -2.08 -44.16 -3.37
C THR A 680 -3.26 -43.29 -2.94
N TYR A 681 -4.41 -43.49 -3.56
CA TYR A 681 -5.64 -42.74 -3.25
C TYR A 681 -6.87 -43.60 -3.45
N SER A 682 -7.97 -43.19 -2.84
CA SER A 682 -9.29 -43.80 -3.01
C SER A 682 -10.38 -42.75 -3.04
N PHE A 683 -11.50 -43.11 -3.64
CA PHE A 683 -12.73 -42.31 -3.56
C PHE A 683 -13.80 -43.10 -2.83
N THR A 684 -14.44 -42.47 -1.84
CA THR A 684 -15.45 -43.09 -0.98
C THR A 684 -16.74 -42.28 -1.04
N HIS A 685 -17.89 -42.93 -1.11
CA HIS A 685 -19.19 -42.26 -1.04
C HIS A 685 -19.48 -41.82 0.39
N LYS A 686 -19.69 -40.53 0.61
CA LYS A 686 -19.80 -39.95 1.96
C LYS A 686 -21.03 -40.42 2.73
N ALA A 687 -22.15 -40.66 2.04
CA ALA A 687 -23.41 -40.97 2.71
C ALA A 687 -23.37 -42.32 3.44
N ASP A 688 -22.66 -43.32 2.92
CA ASP A 688 -22.62 -44.67 3.46
C ASP A 688 -21.20 -45.23 3.65
N ASN A 689 -20.18 -44.38 3.46
CA ASN A 689 -18.76 -44.73 3.55
C ASN A 689 -18.35 -45.89 2.65
N LYS A 690 -19.10 -46.15 1.56
CA LYS A 690 -18.75 -47.18 0.63
C LYS A 690 -17.67 -46.73 -0.36
N MET A 691 -16.64 -47.53 -0.53
CA MET A 691 -15.55 -47.26 -1.45
C MET A 691 -16.04 -47.32 -2.88
N LEU A 692 -15.88 -46.23 -3.63
CA LEU A 692 -16.20 -46.14 -5.05
C LEU A 692 -15.01 -46.53 -5.92
N TYR A 693 -13.79 -46.21 -5.50
CA TYR A 693 -12.57 -46.46 -6.20
C TYR A 693 -11.34 -46.49 -5.28
N LYS A 694 -10.39 -47.37 -5.61
CA LYS A 694 -9.05 -47.42 -4.98
C LYS A 694 -8.00 -47.66 -6.06
N ALA A 695 -6.89 -46.93 -6.02
CA ALA A 695 -5.81 -47.09 -6.96
C ALA A 695 -5.30 -48.54 -7.01
N GLY A 696 -5.18 -49.08 -8.22
CA GLY A 696 -4.71 -50.45 -8.44
C GLY A 696 -5.77 -51.55 -8.25
N PHE A 697 -7.01 -51.22 -7.98
CA PHE A 697 -8.10 -52.20 -7.84
C PHE A 697 -9.36 -51.72 -8.57
N ASN A 698 -10.02 -52.70 -9.25
CA ASN A 698 -11.40 -52.53 -9.73
C ASN A 698 -12.36 -52.82 -8.57
N TYR A 699 -13.16 -51.89 -8.20
CA TYR A 699 -14.14 -52.08 -7.12
C TYR A 699 -15.57 -51.97 -7.63
N ARG A 700 -16.38 -52.94 -7.24
CA ARG A 700 -17.80 -52.93 -7.50
C ARG A 700 -18.51 -52.54 -6.20
N TYR A 701 -19.38 -51.56 -6.26
CA TYR A 701 -20.17 -51.14 -5.11
C TYR A 701 -21.06 -52.30 -4.63
N PRO A 702 -20.91 -52.80 -3.40
CA PRO A 702 -21.73 -53.90 -2.91
C PRO A 702 -23.00 -53.31 -2.30
N GLY A 703 -24.02 -53.37 -3.01
CA GLY A 703 -25.28 -52.91 -2.52
C GLY A 703 -26.28 -52.96 -3.57
N ASP A 704 -27.24 -52.66 -3.85
CA ASP A 704 -28.18 -52.82 -4.88
C ASP A 704 -27.54 -53.01 -6.25
N ALA A 705 -27.96 -54.00 -6.94
CA ALA A 705 -27.22 -54.66 -8.01
C ALA A 705 -26.91 -53.83 -9.27
N THR A 706 -27.11 -52.52 -9.19
CA THR A 706 -27.11 -51.63 -10.36
C THR A 706 -26.07 -50.52 -10.33
N LEU A 707 -25.21 -50.47 -9.31
CA LEU A 707 -24.45 -49.22 -9.12
C LEU A 707 -22.95 -49.37 -9.09
N CYS A 708 -22.26 -48.56 -9.86
CA CYS A 708 -20.85 -48.27 -9.86
C CYS A 708 -19.90 -49.44 -10.15
N ALA A 709 -19.87 -49.91 -11.39
CA ALA A 709 -18.69 -50.58 -11.90
C ALA A 709 -17.67 -49.53 -12.33
N ILE A 710 -16.64 -49.26 -11.51
CA ILE A 710 -15.49 -48.49 -11.91
C ILE A 710 -14.51 -49.45 -12.53
N THR A 711 -14.40 -49.45 -13.86
CA THR A 711 -13.39 -50.22 -14.60
C THR A 711 -12.26 -49.26 -14.94
N LEU A 712 -11.11 -49.46 -14.29
CA LEU A 712 -9.90 -48.71 -14.62
C LEU A 712 -9.03 -49.58 -15.53
N PRO A 713 -8.44 -49.00 -16.57
CA PRO A 713 -7.34 -49.64 -17.26
C PRO A 713 -6.15 -49.78 -16.30
N THR A 714 -5.48 -50.94 -16.32
CA THR A 714 -4.32 -51.24 -15.48
C THR A 714 -3.05 -50.50 -15.89
N THR A 715 -3.07 -49.80 -17.01
CA THR A 715 -1.99 -48.95 -17.52
C THR A 715 -2.62 -47.79 -18.25
N VAL A 716 -2.30 -46.54 -17.80
CA VAL A 716 -2.62 -45.33 -18.54
C VAL A 716 -1.34 -44.85 -19.21
N GLU A 717 -1.08 -45.31 -20.41
CA GLU A 717 -0.13 -44.69 -21.31
C GLU A 717 -0.89 -43.67 -22.18
N ASN A 718 -0.72 -42.40 -21.91
CA ASN A 718 -1.25 -41.27 -22.69
C ASN A 718 -2.78 -41.27 -22.93
N GLY A 719 -3.58 -41.66 -21.96
CA GLY A 719 -5.03 -41.73 -22.10
C GLY A 719 -5.82 -41.04 -20.98
N THR A 720 -7.02 -40.65 -21.28
CA THR A 720 -7.98 -40.11 -20.31
C THR A 720 -8.52 -41.25 -19.45
N LEU A 721 -8.36 -41.15 -18.13
CA LEU A 721 -9.02 -42.02 -17.18
C LEU A 721 -10.46 -41.55 -16.97
N ALA A 722 -11.42 -42.26 -17.49
CA ALA A 722 -12.83 -42.04 -17.21
C ALA A 722 -13.29 -43.01 -16.13
N LEU A 723 -13.59 -42.47 -14.93
CA LEU A 723 -14.32 -43.22 -13.91
C LEU A 723 -15.78 -43.30 -14.38
N LYS A 724 -16.20 -44.42 -14.88
CA LYS A 724 -17.59 -44.66 -15.27
C LYS A 724 -18.29 -45.39 -14.13
N GLY A 725 -19.29 -44.73 -13.59
CA GLY A 725 -20.14 -45.32 -12.56
C GLY A 725 -21.58 -45.29 -13.00
N THR A 726 -22.26 -46.42 -12.85
CA THR A 726 -23.73 -46.48 -12.95
C THR A 726 -24.28 -46.48 -11.54
N ILE A 727 -24.99 -45.40 -11.18
CA ILE A 727 -25.79 -45.36 -9.95
C ILE A 727 -27.19 -45.78 -10.37
N GLY A 728 -27.59 -47.03 -10.12
CA GLY A 728 -28.94 -47.49 -10.37
C GLY A 728 -29.88 -47.08 -9.26
N SER A 729 -31.01 -46.65 -9.61
CA SER A 729 -32.15 -46.60 -8.71
C SER A 729 -32.86 -47.96 -8.76
N ASP A 730 -33.08 -48.54 -7.63
CA ASP A 730 -34.28 -49.31 -7.46
C ASP A 730 -35.45 -48.40 -7.10
#